data_a8b3b00278c715c34d757c2bc65abd91
#
_entry.id   a8b3b00278c715c34d757c2bc65abd91
#
_cell.length_a   1.000
_cell.length_b   1.000
_cell.length_c   1.000
_cell.angle_alpha   90.00
_cell.angle_beta   90.00
_cell.angle_gamma   90.00
#
_symmetry.space_group_name_H-M   'P 1'
#
loop_
_entity.id
_entity.type
_entity.pdbx_description
1 polymer ?
#
loop_
_entity_poly.entity_id
_entity_poly.type
_entity_poly.pdbx_seq_one_letter_code
_entity_poly.pdbx_strand_id
1 'polypeptide(L)'
;MKRRIRRSEQEYLDCCALCKCSENCPDKYGEKITLKSQELTVHYFCLLMSSGVYQRGEENEGIYGFLVDDIKQEVRRSSRLKCAVCKKNGASVGCYVKSCQKKVHFPCGKQHQFIFQFTDLFPSYCKDHSPTQSLPVSACVSEPMSCSVCLDPIEPVLSYSILKCPACHGSWFHRDCVQNQAHSAGMFFFRCTLCNNKDMFQQEMLQMGVHIPERDAAWELEENAYGELLQVYQHCDAKKCLSHSGRTYSSRTGWFQILRCALCGSSGTHRKCGSLKLDETNWACEDCAGSVDGTASLPRHTDSPQPGGQRRSRTSKRSLTLTPRQSPIVCKRPFLLGGSAGEILQELASQTSQHQPSMPVLVNGNKVLEAAMELVKRSDFNPSHALAVRFTSSKHSSSPDTCPGNTRHFLRLLVQQLQNTVFEGPDGAKTLTLDARALREDVYFDVGCLLSLSLVHGGPPLGFFSRALYLCLFNFPRDTPLTVEDMGSTVFTDKVKKIQESKSLEELREAMESASEYLEVAGCTRPVESLSDKDTLVKDIVSFHLITRMQLPVQRFCEGLKTLGVFDQVQMFPGAFVGLFCSSHDKLTADTMAALFTVQFSDQEETAGKETTVVTFWRHYLLECEVGRCATSLEDVLIFATSADVVPAVGFSPSPTLSFLHPLDPAGAFPVSQPSSNHLLLPVVPSYQAFKKHMEYAVCQLTVLQII
;
A
#
# COMPACT_ATOMS: atom_id res chain seq x y z
N MET A 1 32.45 26.31 -56.09
CA MET A 1 32.61 24.94 -55.58
C MET A 1 32.86 24.98 -54.06
N LYS A 2 31.84 24.69 -53.20
CA LYS A 2 32.05 24.60 -51.74
C LYS A 2 32.64 23.20 -51.45
N ARG A 3 33.87 23.14 -50.94
CA ARG A 3 34.52 21.90 -50.50
C ARG A 3 33.66 21.29 -49.35
N ARG A 4 33.06 20.11 -49.55
CA ARG A 4 32.55 19.24 -48.51
C ARG A 4 33.76 18.73 -47.73
N ILE A 5 33.94 19.21 -46.51
CA ILE A 5 34.87 18.62 -45.55
C ILE A 5 34.30 17.24 -45.23
N ARG A 6 35.02 16.16 -45.60
CA ARG A 6 34.70 14.80 -45.17
C ARG A 6 35.04 14.72 -43.67
N ARG A 7 34.03 14.54 -42.83
CA ARG A 7 34.24 14.17 -41.44
C ARG A 7 34.94 12.82 -41.38
N SER A 8 35.88 12.62 -40.44
CA SER A 8 36.55 11.35 -40.22
C SER A 8 35.55 10.27 -39.78
N GLU A 9 35.77 9.00 -40.07
CA GLU A 9 34.95 7.88 -39.67
C GLU A 9 34.77 7.86 -38.13
N GLN A 10 35.79 8.27 -37.39
CA GLN A 10 35.77 8.38 -35.92
C GLN A 10 34.77 9.44 -35.43
N GLU A 11 34.62 10.58 -36.11
CA GLU A 11 33.63 11.63 -35.79
C GLU A 11 32.22 11.20 -36.08
N TYR A 12 32.00 10.23 -36.97
CA TYR A 12 30.69 9.69 -37.32
C TYR A 12 30.16 8.73 -36.23
N LEU A 13 31.06 7.93 -35.66
CA LEU A 13 30.74 6.99 -34.58
C LEU A 13 30.51 7.69 -33.24
N ASP A 14 30.92 8.94 -33.08
CA ASP A 14 30.76 9.70 -31.84
C ASP A 14 29.43 10.48 -31.78
N CYS A 15 28.71 10.58 -32.88
CA CYS A 15 27.43 11.30 -32.93
C CYS A 15 26.23 10.36 -32.87
N CYS A 16 25.20 10.72 -32.08
CA CYS A 16 23.92 10.02 -32.08
C CYS A 16 23.32 9.98 -33.50
N ALA A 17 22.97 8.78 -33.97
CA ALA A 17 22.44 8.58 -35.34
C ALA A 17 21.09 9.30 -35.56
N LEU A 18 20.29 9.54 -34.50
CA LEU A 18 18.99 10.22 -34.55
C LEU A 18 19.14 11.74 -34.45
N CYS A 19 19.72 12.27 -33.37
CA CYS A 19 19.79 13.73 -33.15
C CYS A 19 21.02 14.43 -33.71
N LYS A 20 22.03 13.68 -34.13
CA LYS A 20 23.32 14.17 -34.65
C LYS A 20 24.17 14.97 -33.65
N CYS A 21 23.88 14.89 -32.37
CA CYS A 21 24.62 15.46 -31.25
C CYS A 21 25.67 14.46 -30.76
N SER A 22 26.87 14.97 -30.42
CA SER A 22 27.97 14.17 -29.84
C SER A 22 28.05 14.28 -28.33
N GLU A 23 27.29 15.21 -27.73
CA GLU A 23 27.24 15.41 -26.27
C GLU A 23 26.88 14.12 -25.55
N ASN A 24 27.63 13.75 -24.51
CA ASN A 24 27.35 12.63 -23.64
C ASN A 24 26.88 13.17 -22.26
N CYS A 25 25.59 13.35 -22.11
CA CYS A 25 24.97 13.80 -20.85
C CYS A 25 23.78 12.90 -20.55
N PRO A 26 23.98 11.83 -19.74
CA PRO A 26 22.95 10.87 -19.42
C PRO A 26 21.70 11.50 -18.80
N ASP A 27 21.86 12.52 -17.96
CA ASP A 27 20.72 13.22 -17.32
C ASP A 27 19.86 13.99 -18.31
N LYS A 28 20.42 14.44 -19.43
CA LYS A 28 19.68 15.19 -20.45
C LYS A 28 19.15 14.33 -21.58
N TYR A 29 19.91 13.33 -22.01
CA TYR A 29 19.65 12.58 -23.25
C TYR A 29 19.52 11.08 -23.04
N GLY A 30 19.61 10.62 -21.79
CA GLY A 30 19.78 9.21 -21.48
C GLY A 30 21.18 8.72 -21.83
N GLU A 31 21.48 7.48 -21.51
CA GLU A 31 22.77 6.85 -21.79
C GLU A 31 23.10 6.90 -23.28
N LYS A 32 24.36 7.19 -23.62
CA LYS A 32 24.88 7.16 -25.00
C LYS A 32 25.45 5.79 -25.28
N ILE A 33 24.76 5.01 -26.09
CA ILE A 33 25.06 3.60 -26.36
C ILE A 33 25.67 3.48 -27.75
N THR A 34 26.81 2.79 -27.83
CA THR A 34 27.53 2.56 -29.09
C THR A 34 27.67 1.06 -29.35
N LEU A 35 27.06 0.59 -30.41
CA LEU A 35 27.20 -0.76 -30.93
C LEU A 35 28.28 -0.76 -32.02
N LYS A 36 29.55 -1.03 -31.64
CA LYS A 36 30.73 -0.99 -32.55
C LYS A 36 30.58 -1.93 -33.74
N SER A 37 30.02 -3.14 -33.55
CA SER A 37 29.78 -4.13 -34.60
C SER A 37 28.76 -3.68 -35.64
N GLN A 38 27.92 -2.70 -35.34
CA GLN A 38 26.84 -2.20 -36.17
C GLN A 38 27.06 -0.74 -36.64
N GLU A 39 28.17 -0.13 -36.24
CA GLU A 39 28.47 1.29 -36.47
C GLU A 39 27.32 2.23 -36.08
N LEU A 40 26.70 1.96 -34.97
CA LEU A 40 25.49 2.65 -34.50
C LEU A 40 25.72 3.24 -33.11
N THR A 41 25.56 4.56 -32.99
CA THR A 41 25.53 5.26 -31.69
C THR A 41 24.22 6.00 -31.56
N VAL A 42 23.57 5.86 -30.43
CA VAL A 42 22.31 6.56 -30.11
C VAL A 42 22.26 7.00 -28.64
N HIS A 43 21.57 8.10 -28.36
CA HIS A 43 21.17 8.41 -27.00
C HIS A 43 19.87 7.65 -26.67
N TYR A 44 19.76 7.12 -25.49
CA TYR A 44 18.60 6.32 -25.10
C TYR A 44 17.28 7.10 -25.19
N PHE A 45 17.23 8.36 -24.75
CA PHE A 45 16.00 9.16 -24.85
C PHE A 45 15.67 9.57 -26.29
N CYS A 46 16.69 9.73 -27.15
CA CYS A 46 16.42 9.94 -28.57
C CYS A 46 15.77 8.73 -29.23
N LEU A 47 16.12 7.52 -28.75
CA LEU A 47 15.52 6.27 -29.21
C LEU A 47 14.11 6.10 -28.65
N LEU A 48 13.96 6.23 -27.32
CA LEU A 48 12.72 6.05 -26.59
C LEU A 48 11.60 6.97 -27.07
N MET A 49 11.92 8.23 -27.40
CA MET A 49 10.95 9.24 -27.86
C MET A 49 10.75 9.25 -29.37
N SER A 50 11.43 8.39 -30.12
CA SER A 50 11.28 8.32 -31.58
C SER A 50 9.93 7.74 -31.99
N SER A 51 9.24 8.43 -32.90
CA SER A 51 7.86 8.08 -33.31
C SER A 51 7.74 6.84 -34.21
N GLY A 52 8.83 6.27 -34.68
CA GLY A 52 8.81 5.17 -35.64
C GLY A 52 9.58 3.92 -35.21
N VAL A 53 9.94 3.82 -33.96
CA VAL A 53 10.59 2.63 -33.39
C VAL A 53 9.90 2.22 -32.09
N TYR A 54 9.83 0.91 -31.84
CA TYR A 54 9.19 0.32 -30.67
C TYR A 54 10.08 -0.77 -30.08
N GLN A 55 10.02 -0.98 -28.78
CA GLN A 55 10.63 -2.12 -28.12
C GLN A 55 9.83 -3.39 -28.46
N ARG A 56 10.37 -4.22 -29.34
CA ARG A 56 9.74 -5.48 -29.79
C ARG A 56 10.56 -6.72 -29.42
N GLY A 57 11.80 -6.53 -29.03
CA GLY A 57 12.72 -7.57 -28.56
C GLY A 57 12.70 -7.71 -27.04
N GLU A 58 13.34 -8.76 -26.55
CA GLU A 58 13.62 -8.95 -25.14
C GLU A 58 14.60 -7.86 -24.64
N GLU A 59 14.64 -7.62 -23.30
CA GLU A 59 15.45 -6.56 -22.69
C GLU A 59 16.95 -6.63 -23.06
N ASN A 60 17.45 -7.84 -23.25
CA ASN A 60 18.84 -8.12 -23.64
C ASN A 60 19.08 -8.12 -25.16
N GLU A 61 18.05 -7.94 -25.98
CA GLU A 61 18.16 -7.86 -27.43
C GLU A 61 18.32 -6.42 -27.92
N GLY A 62 19.26 -6.20 -28.85
CA GLY A 62 19.49 -4.88 -29.44
C GLY A 62 19.97 -3.84 -28.43
N ILE A 63 19.20 -2.77 -28.25
CA ILE A 63 19.42 -1.73 -27.24
C ILE A 63 18.18 -1.71 -26.35
N TYR A 64 18.23 -2.39 -25.20
CA TYR A 64 17.10 -2.50 -24.26
C TYR A 64 15.77 -2.87 -24.95
N GLY A 65 15.79 -3.93 -25.78
CA GLY A 65 14.62 -4.39 -26.53
C GLY A 65 14.30 -3.62 -27.81
N PHE A 66 15.06 -2.58 -28.17
CA PHE A 66 14.99 -1.96 -29.50
C PHE A 66 15.88 -2.71 -30.47
N LEU A 67 15.29 -3.39 -31.43
CA LEU A 67 16.03 -4.15 -32.42
C LEU A 67 16.84 -3.25 -33.36
N VAL A 68 18.07 -3.64 -33.68
CA VAL A 68 19.02 -2.81 -34.47
C VAL A 68 18.47 -2.45 -35.85
N ASP A 69 17.73 -3.38 -36.48
CA ASP A 69 17.15 -3.14 -37.79
C ASP A 69 16.04 -2.11 -37.78
N ASP A 70 15.21 -2.10 -36.71
CA ASP A 70 14.19 -1.10 -36.50
C ASP A 70 14.80 0.29 -36.25
N ILE A 71 15.88 0.36 -35.47
CA ILE A 71 16.64 1.60 -35.28
C ILE A 71 17.20 2.14 -36.59
N LYS A 72 17.81 1.27 -37.39
CA LYS A 72 18.35 1.65 -38.73
C LYS A 72 17.22 2.10 -39.68
N GLN A 73 16.05 1.47 -39.61
CA GLN A 73 14.88 1.88 -40.37
C GLN A 73 14.38 3.28 -39.93
N GLU A 74 14.29 3.54 -38.61
CA GLU A 74 13.94 4.85 -38.09
C GLU A 74 14.93 5.95 -38.48
N VAL A 75 16.23 5.67 -38.43
CA VAL A 75 17.26 6.60 -38.92
C VAL A 75 17.05 6.94 -40.38
N ARG A 76 16.74 5.95 -41.25
CA ARG A 76 16.43 6.17 -42.67
C ARG A 76 15.12 6.98 -42.85
N ARG A 77 14.05 6.68 -42.04
CA ARG A 77 12.80 7.43 -42.10
C ARG A 77 12.99 8.89 -41.68
N SER A 78 13.63 9.12 -40.53
CA SER A 78 13.83 10.45 -39.96
C SER A 78 14.78 11.31 -40.79
N SER A 79 15.72 10.71 -41.53
CA SER A 79 16.66 11.44 -42.41
C SER A 79 15.96 12.32 -43.45
N ARG A 80 14.68 12.02 -43.78
CA ARG A 80 13.87 12.80 -44.73
C ARG A 80 13.04 13.88 -44.04
N LEU A 81 12.98 13.89 -42.71
CA LEU A 81 12.12 14.80 -41.93
C LEU A 81 12.91 15.99 -41.42
N LYS A 82 12.41 17.20 -41.70
CA LYS A 82 13.02 18.45 -41.22
C LYS A 82 12.57 18.79 -39.81
N CYS A 83 13.53 19.13 -38.95
CA CYS A 83 13.26 19.63 -37.62
C CYS A 83 12.57 21.00 -37.67
N ALA A 84 11.47 21.17 -36.98
CA ALA A 84 10.72 22.42 -36.91
C ALA A 84 11.54 23.57 -36.25
N VAL A 85 12.51 23.21 -35.43
CA VAL A 85 13.38 24.15 -34.70
C VAL A 85 14.63 24.49 -35.52
N CYS A 86 15.56 23.57 -35.67
CA CYS A 86 16.87 23.85 -36.30
C CYS A 86 16.85 23.74 -37.83
N LYS A 87 15.75 23.37 -38.44
CA LYS A 87 15.54 23.20 -39.90
C LYS A 87 16.42 22.14 -40.56
N LYS A 88 17.24 21.42 -39.81
CA LYS A 88 18.06 20.31 -40.31
C LYS A 88 17.25 19.04 -40.41
N ASN A 89 17.65 18.12 -41.26
CA ASN A 89 17.02 16.78 -41.38
C ASN A 89 17.42 15.86 -40.24
N GLY A 90 16.60 14.84 -39.97
CA GLY A 90 16.80 13.83 -38.91
C GLY A 90 15.83 13.93 -37.75
N ALA A 91 14.75 14.67 -37.90
CA ALA A 91 13.73 14.81 -36.86
C ALA A 91 12.94 13.51 -36.63
N SER A 92 13.27 12.77 -35.61
CA SER A 92 12.62 11.48 -35.27
C SER A 92 11.42 11.60 -34.32
N VAL A 93 11.31 12.72 -33.59
CA VAL A 93 10.23 12.92 -32.57
C VAL A 93 9.12 13.80 -33.12
N GLY A 94 7.89 13.32 -33.09
CA GLY A 94 6.70 14.03 -33.54
C GLY A 94 5.77 14.40 -32.37
N CYS A 95 4.99 15.47 -32.53
CA CYS A 95 3.91 15.75 -31.57
C CYS A 95 2.85 14.63 -31.62
N TYR A 96 2.39 14.19 -30.44
CA TYR A 96 1.43 13.10 -30.27
C TYR A 96 0.04 13.42 -30.85
N VAL A 97 -0.32 14.71 -30.95
CA VAL A 97 -1.59 15.14 -31.53
C VAL A 97 -1.59 14.85 -33.05
N LYS A 98 -2.49 13.98 -33.49
CA LYS A 98 -2.54 13.47 -34.88
C LYS A 98 -2.59 14.56 -35.97
N SER A 99 -3.25 15.68 -35.70
CA SER A 99 -3.34 16.82 -36.62
C SER A 99 -2.07 17.68 -36.65
N CYS A 100 -1.13 17.51 -35.71
CA CYS A 100 0.07 18.30 -35.61
C CYS A 100 1.20 17.77 -36.48
N GLN A 101 1.74 18.62 -37.37
CA GLN A 101 2.84 18.27 -38.26
C GLN A 101 4.24 18.55 -37.70
N LYS A 102 4.34 19.08 -36.44
CA LYS A 102 5.62 19.48 -35.84
C LYS A 102 6.45 18.25 -35.49
N LYS A 103 7.67 18.19 -36.06
CA LYS A 103 8.68 17.15 -35.80
C LYS A 103 9.98 17.79 -35.40
N VAL A 104 10.69 17.21 -34.44
CA VAL A 104 11.92 17.78 -33.89
C VAL A 104 12.96 16.69 -33.61
N HIS A 105 14.21 17.10 -33.46
CA HIS A 105 15.21 16.30 -32.76
C HIS A 105 14.91 16.38 -31.26
N PHE A 106 15.11 15.33 -30.51
CA PHE A 106 14.87 15.33 -29.06
C PHE A 106 15.54 16.51 -28.33
N PRO A 107 16.89 16.80 -28.55
CA PRO A 107 17.49 17.97 -27.91
C PRO A 107 16.87 19.31 -28.33
N CYS A 108 16.46 19.44 -29.58
CA CYS A 108 15.82 20.66 -30.07
C CYS A 108 14.42 20.86 -29.46
N GLY A 109 13.69 19.77 -29.28
CA GLY A 109 12.39 19.80 -28.59
C GLY A 109 12.53 20.23 -27.13
N LYS A 110 13.50 19.67 -26.42
CA LYS A 110 13.79 20.02 -25.00
C LYS A 110 14.09 21.52 -24.85
N GLN A 111 14.87 22.10 -25.78
CA GLN A 111 15.19 23.53 -25.78
C GLN A 111 13.99 24.43 -26.15
N HIS A 112 12.94 23.92 -26.79
CA HIS A 112 11.81 24.68 -27.32
C HIS A 112 10.47 24.25 -26.72
N GLN A 113 10.50 23.96 -25.42
CA GLN A 113 9.29 23.73 -24.61
C GLN A 113 8.40 22.56 -25.09
N PHE A 114 8.97 21.55 -25.73
CA PHE A 114 8.29 20.27 -25.87
C PHE A 114 8.26 19.56 -24.53
N ILE A 115 7.13 18.94 -24.23
CA ILE A 115 6.99 18.03 -23.10
C ILE A 115 7.11 16.61 -23.60
N PHE A 116 8.04 15.85 -23.02
CA PHE A 116 8.28 14.44 -23.26
C PHE A 116 7.84 13.68 -22.00
N GLN A 117 6.77 12.91 -22.08
CA GLN A 117 6.29 12.13 -20.95
C GLN A 117 7.00 10.76 -20.92
N PHE A 118 7.50 10.40 -19.74
CA PHE A 118 8.22 9.13 -19.52
C PHE A 118 7.25 8.10 -18.91
N THR A 119 6.08 7.96 -19.50
CA THR A 119 5.01 7.05 -19.08
C THR A 119 4.42 6.33 -20.29
N ASP A 120 4.02 5.08 -20.12
CA ASP A 120 3.30 4.24 -21.07
C ASP A 120 3.85 4.26 -22.51
N LEU A 121 3.23 5.09 -23.37
CA LEU A 121 3.55 5.18 -24.81
C LEU A 121 4.60 6.27 -25.11
N PHE A 122 5.22 6.87 -24.13
CA PHE A 122 6.22 7.95 -24.25
C PHE A 122 5.74 9.09 -25.17
N PRO A 123 4.55 9.67 -24.97
CA PRO A 123 4.03 10.69 -25.86
C PRO A 123 4.83 11.99 -25.74
N SER A 124 4.98 12.68 -26.87
CA SER A 124 5.70 13.95 -26.96
C SER A 124 4.75 15.03 -27.44
N TYR A 125 4.73 16.18 -26.77
CA TYR A 125 3.83 17.30 -27.09
C TYR A 125 4.63 18.56 -27.43
N CYS A 126 4.24 19.22 -28.52
CA CYS A 126 4.82 20.54 -28.83
C CYS A 126 4.24 21.64 -27.92
N LYS A 127 4.86 22.80 -27.88
CA LYS A 127 4.44 23.94 -27.05
C LYS A 127 2.93 24.24 -27.13
N ASP A 128 2.31 24.14 -28.32
CA ASP A 128 0.89 24.47 -28.51
C ASP A 128 -0.07 23.37 -28.03
N HIS A 129 0.44 22.16 -27.83
CA HIS A 129 -0.33 20.98 -27.41
C HIS A 129 0.17 20.41 -26.07
N SER A 130 1.09 21.14 -25.41
CA SER A 130 1.63 20.71 -24.13
C SER A 130 0.54 20.64 -23.07
N PRO A 131 0.52 19.59 -22.25
CA PRO A 131 -0.32 19.55 -21.07
C PRO A 131 0.06 20.71 -20.14
N THR A 132 -0.95 21.28 -19.48
CA THR A 132 -0.81 22.33 -18.48
C THR A 132 -1.39 21.84 -17.18
N GLN A 133 -0.79 22.25 -16.06
CA GLN A 133 -1.35 21.91 -14.74
C GLN A 133 -2.68 22.64 -14.54
N SER A 134 -3.75 21.92 -14.25
CA SER A 134 -5.09 22.46 -13.95
C SER A 134 -5.33 22.48 -12.44
N LEU A 135 -4.49 23.21 -11.71
CA LEU A 135 -4.56 23.30 -10.25
C LEU A 135 -5.29 24.58 -9.84
N PRO A 136 -6.10 24.54 -8.76
CA PRO A 136 -6.71 25.74 -8.23
C PRO A 136 -5.62 26.71 -7.75
N VAL A 137 -5.52 27.85 -8.39
CA VAL A 137 -4.65 28.94 -7.94
C VAL A 137 -5.43 29.71 -6.88
N SER A 138 -4.99 29.62 -5.62
CA SER A 138 -5.57 30.41 -4.54
C SER A 138 -5.41 31.90 -4.85
N ALA A 139 -6.50 32.62 -4.87
CA ALA A 139 -6.57 34.01 -5.38
C ALA A 139 -5.87 35.07 -4.51
N CYS A 140 -5.21 34.72 -3.42
CA CYS A 140 -4.52 35.65 -2.51
C CYS A 140 -3.09 35.16 -2.24
N VAL A 141 -2.16 35.45 -3.14
CA VAL A 141 -0.73 35.40 -2.85
C VAL A 141 -0.22 36.82 -2.73
N SER A 142 -0.24 37.36 -1.53
CA SER A 142 0.30 38.69 -1.20
C SER A 142 1.78 38.68 -0.79
N GLU A 143 2.41 37.49 -0.72
CA GLU A 143 3.80 37.34 -0.35
C GLU A 143 4.68 36.84 -1.52
N PRO A 144 5.95 37.28 -1.59
CA PRO A 144 6.86 36.78 -2.61
C PRO A 144 7.07 35.27 -2.42
N MET A 145 6.70 34.50 -3.45
CA MET A 145 6.89 33.05 -3.45
C MET A 145 8.30 32.69 -3.91
N SER A 146 8.85 31.62 -3.35
CA SER A 146 10.17 31.09 -3.72
C SER A 146 10.10 29.64 -4.16
N CYS A 147 11.07 29.23 -4.96
CA CYS A 147 11.25 27.83 -5.34
C CYS A 147 11.58 26.99 -4.09
N SER A 148 10.82 25.94 -3.85
CA SER A 148 11.05 25.06 -2.68
C SER A 148 12.36 24.25 -2.73
N VAL A 149 13.13 24.35 -3.83
CA VAL A 149 14.42 23.66 -4.00
C VAL A 149 15.59 24.64 -3.94
N CYS A 150 15.63 25.68 -4.79
CA CYS A 150 16.74 26.64 -4.83
C CYS A 150 16.52 27.90 -3.99
N LEU A 151 15.30 28.10 -3.47
CA LEU A 151 14.87 29.26 -2.68
C LEU A 151 14.87 30.59 -3.43
N ASP A 152 15.15 30.60 -4.72
CA ASP A 152 15.07 31.81 -5.55
C ASP A 152 13.61 32.24 -5.74
N PRO A 153 13.35 33.56 -5.93
CA PRO A 153 12.01 34.07 -6.13
C PRO A 153 11.33 33.50 -7.37
N ILE A 154 10.04 33.21 -7.28
CA ILE A 154 9.20 32.71 -8.38
C ILE A 154 7.97 33.62 -8.55
N GLU A 155 7.66 33.98 -9.79
CA GLU A 155 6.30 34.44 -10.12
C GLU A 155 5.34 33.24 -10.03
N PRO A 156 4.30 33.28 -9.17
CA PRO A 156 3.41 32.13 -8.95
C PRO A 156 2.39 31.97 -10.10
N VAL A 157 2.92 31.86 -11.33
CA VAL A 157 2.14 31.62 -12.56
C VAL A 157 2.57 30.30 -13.17
N LEU A 158 1.60 29.38 -13.26
CA LEU A 158 1.84 28.09 -13.90
C LEU A 158 2.26 28.27 -15.35
N SER A 159 3.40 27.68 -15.70
CA SER A 159 4.00 27.78 -17.04
C SER A 159 4.86 26.56 -17.36
N TYR A 160 5.46 26.52 -18.54
CA TYR A 160 6.45 25.48 -18.84
C TYR A 160 7.60 25.45 -17.84
N SER A 161 8.07 26.62 -17.38
CA SER A 161 9.24 26.73 -16.48
C SER A 161 8.89 26.67 -14.99
N ILE A 162 7.63 26.90 -14.63
CA ILE A 162 7.17 26.97 -13.24
C ILE A 162 6.11 25.89 -13.01
N LEU A 163 6.38 25.00 -12.07
CA LEU A 163 5.52 23.89 -11.66
C LEU A 163 5.10 24.05 -10.21
N LYS A 164 3.96 23.45 -9.85
CA LYS A 164 3.39 23.47 -8.50
C LYS A 164 3.11 22.05 -8.04
N CYS A 165 3.24 21.79 -6.74
CA CYS A 165 2.81 20.53 -6.17
C CYS A 165 1.28 20.37 -6.29
N PRO A 166 0.75 19.24 -6.79
CA PRO A 166 -0.68 19.03 -6.87
C PRO A 166 -1.33 18.74 -5.52
N ALA A 167 -0.54 18.27 -4.53
CA ALA A 167 -1.04 17.83 -3.24
C ALA A 167 -1.03 18.93 -2.16
N CYS A 168 -0.22 19.96 -2.30
CA CYS A 168 -0.20 21.07 -1.34
C CYS A 168 -0.21 22.43 -2.04
N HIS A 169 -0.68 23.46 -1.33
CA HIS A 169 -0.83 24.81 -1.90
C HIS A 169 0.45 25.65 -1.85
N GLY A 170 1.46 25.22 -1.08
CA GLY A 170 2.64 26.05 -0.73
C GLY A 170 3.88 25.82 -1.61
N SER A 171 4.02 24.67 -2.27
CA SER A 171 5.26 24.33 -2.98
C SER A 171 5.23 24.69 -4.45
N TRP A 172 6.10 25.61 -4.82
CA TRP A 172 6.36 26.04 -6.20
C TRP A 172 7.79 25.70 -6.60
N PHE A 173 8.03 25.39 -7.84
CA PHE A 173 9.30 24.88 -8.32
C PHE A 173 9.65 25.44 -9.69
N HIS A 174 10.94 25.71 -9.92
CA HIS A 174 11.45 25.77 -11.28
C HIS A 174 11.49 24.33 -11.84
N ARG A 175 11.14 24.17 -13.10
CA ARG A 175 11.19 22.86 -13.80
C ARG A 175 12.57 22.19 -13.68
N ASP A 176 13.65 22.97 -13.89
CA ASP A 176 15.00 22.43 -13.80
C ASP A 176 15.38 21.99 -12.38
N CYS A 177 14.90 22.70 -11.36
CA CYS A 177 15.10 22.32 -9.97
C CYS A 177 14.40 21.00 -9.63
N VAL A 178 13.15 20.84 -10.06
CA VAL A 178 12.41 19.58 -9.89
C VAL A 178 13.08 18.44 -10.66
N GLN A 179 13.54 18.71 -11.88
CA GLN A 179 14.26 17.71 -12.69
C GLN A 179 15.56 17.26 -12.00
N ASN A 180 16.32 18.19 -11.45
CA ASN A 180 17.56 17.87 -10.72
C ASN A 180 17.25 17.11 -9.42
N GLN A 181 16.19 17.50 -8.70
CA GLN A 181 15.73 16.77 -7.52
C GLN A 181 15.32 15.33 -7.89
N ALA A 182 14.58 15.14 -9.00
CA ALA A 182 14.19 13.81 -9.47
C ALA A 182 15.38 12.93 -9.79
N HIS A 183 16.40 13.49 -10.46
CA HIS A 183 17.65 12.78 -10.78
C HIS A 183 18.44 12.41 -9.51
N SER A 184 18.48 13.29 -8.52
CA SER A 184 19.17 13.03 -7.25
C SER A 184 18.44 12.00 -6.40
N ALA A 185 17.11 12.12 -6.29
CA ALA A 185 16.29 11.32 -5.38
C ALA A 185 15.92 9.93 -5.93
N GLY A 186 15.86 9.75 -7.25
CA GLY A 186 15.38 8.52 -7.87
C GLY A 186 13.90 8.24 -7.56
N MET A 187 13.38 7.15 -8.10
CA MET A 187 11.95 6.80 -7.98
C MET A 187 11.51 6.60 -6.53
N PHE A 188 12.39 6.12 -5.65
CA PHE A 188 12.01 5.80 -4.26
C PHE A 188 11.88 7.04 -3.38
N PHE A 189 12.72 8.06 -3.55
CA PHE A 189 12.79 9.22 -2.66
C PHE A 189 12.25 10.51 -3.28
N PHE A 190 11.95 10.54 -4.58
CA PHE A 190 11.41 11.72 -5.22
C PHE A 190 9.99 12.01 -4.75
N ARG A 191 9.81 13.13 -4.06
CA ARG A 191 8.56 13.59 -3.46
C ARG A 191 8.59 15.10 -3.25
N CYS A 192 7.43 15.69 -2.98
CA CYS A 192 7.35 17.11 -2.65
C CYS A 192 8.15 17.43 -1.38
N THR A 193 9.00 18.44 -1.43
CA THR A 193 9.88 18.85 -0.31
C THR A 193 9.12 19.42 0.88
N LEU A 194 7.90 19.91 0.69
CA LEU A 194 7.10 20.53 1.75
C LEU A 194 6.10 19.55 2.37
N CYS A 195 5.27 18.87 1.55
CA CYS A 195 4.20 18.00 2.06
C CYS A 195 4.56 16.51 2.05
N ASN A 196 5.75 16.14 1.56
CA ASN A 196 6.23 14.77 1.42
C ASN A 196 5.29 13.84 0.62
N ASN A 197 4.28 14.37 -0.08
CA ASN A 197 3.46 13.57 -0.98
C ASN A 197 4.32 13.03 -2.11
N LYS A 198 4.30 11.72 -2.30
CA LYS A 198 5.04 11.00 -3.33
C LYS A 198 4.17 10.77 -4.56
N ASP A 199 3.05 10.12 -4.39
CA ASP A 199 2.28 9.53 -5.48
C ASP A 199 1.67 10.58 -6.42
N MET A 200 0.87 11.50 -5.90
CA MET A 200 0.32 12.60 -6.70
C MET A 200 1.42 13.49 -7.29
N PHE A 201 2.50 13.72 -6.51
CA PHE A 201 3.60 14.54 -6.96
C PHE A 201 4.36 13.90 -8.12
N GLN A 202 4.69 12.60 -8.03
CA GLN A 202 5.37 11.88 -9.11
C GLN A 202 4.49 11.79 -10.35
N GLN A 203 3.21 11.44 -10.20
CA GLN A 203 2.27 11.35 -11.31
C GLN A 203 2.16 12.67 -12.08
N GLU A 204 1.98 13.77 -11.37
CA GLU A 204 1.89 15.09 -11.98
C GLU A 204 3.21 15.49 -12.67
N MET A 205 4.34 15.26 -12.01
CA MET A 205 5.66 15.59 -12.57
C MET A 205 5.98 14.76 -13.82
N LEU A 206 5.61 13.47 -13.86
CA LEU A 206 5.71 12.63 -15.05
C LEU A 206 4.82 13.15 -16.19
N GLN A 207 3.58 13.56 -15.90
CA GLN A 207 2.70 14.18 -16.89
C GLN A 207 3.27 15.50 -17.42
N MET A 208 3.95 16.26 -16.58
CA MET A 208 4.64 17.47 -16.96
C MET A 208 6.00 17.23 -17.62
N GLY A 209 6.37 15.98 -17.86
CA GLY A 209 7.58 15.57 -18.58
C GLY A 209 8.86 15.66 -17.76
N VAL A 210 8.78 15.57 -16.45
CA VAL A 210 9.95 15.38 -15.57
C VAL A 210 10.34 13.91 -15.62
N HIS A 211 11.59 13.62 -15.96
CA HIS A 211 12.13 12.27 -15.95
C HIS A 211 12.52 11.87 -14.51
N ILE A 212 11.98 10.78 -14.01
CA ILE A 212 12.31 10.21 -12.70
C ILE A 212 13.07 8.90 -12.95
N PRO A 213 14.37 8.81 -12.62
CA PRO A 213 15.13 7.57 -12.83
C PRO A 213 14.66 6.43 -11.94
N GLU A 214 14.52 5.24 -12.51
CA GLU A 214 14.27 4.00 -11.77
C GLU A 214 15.56 3.44 -11.18
N ARG A 215 16.15 4.17 -10.25
CA ARG A 215 17.37 3.78 -9.55
C ARG A 215 17.32 4.27 -8.12
N ASP A 216 18.23 3.77 -7.31
CA ASP A 216 18.47 4.28 -5.97
C ASP A 216 18.90 5.75 -6.01
N ALA A 217 18.74 6.45 -4.90
CA ALA A 217 19.11 7.84 -4.81
C ALA A 217 20.63 8.03 -5.03
N ALA A 218 21.02 9.15 -5.62
CA ALA A 218 22.44 9.41 -5.94
C ALA A 218 23.34 9.33 -4.71
N TRP A 219 22.84 9.74 -3.54
CA TRP A 219 23.59 9.65 -2.28
C TRP A 219 23.73 8.22 -1.73
N GLU A 220 22.87 7.28 -2.14
CA GLU A 220 22.98 5.86 -1.79
C GLU A 220 24.02 5.13 -2.65
N LEU A 221 24.31 5.65 -3.82
CA LEU A 221 25.30 5.10 -4.75
C LEU A 221 26.74 5.57 -4.44
N GLU A 222 26.89 6.49 -3.49
CA GLU A 222 28.22 6.95 -3.07
C GLU A 222 28.96 5.85 -2.29
N GLU A 223 30.27 5.75 -2.52
CA GLU A 223 31.10 4.78 -1.84
C GLU A 223 31.08 5.06 -0.32
N ASN A 224 30.66 4.08 0.49
CA ASN A 224 30.40 4.22 1.95
C ASN A 224 29.25 5.14 2.34
N ALA A 225 28.20 5.30 1.53
CA ALA A 225 27.03 6.13 1.81
C ALA A 225 26.41 5.90 3.23
N TYR A 226 26.48 4.66 3.72
CA TYR A 226 26.01 4.29 5.06
C TYR A 226 27.14 4.02 6.07
N GLY A 227 28.38 4.33 5.70
CA GLY A 227 29.57 4.00 6.52
C GLY A 227 29.49 4.56 7.94
N GLU A 228 29.03 5.80 8.10
CA GLU A 228 28.87 6.43 9.41
C GLU A 228 27.70 5.82 10.21
N LEU A 229 26.60 5.45 9.56
CA LEU A 229 25.44 4.80 10.20
C LEU A 229 25.74 3.36 10.63
N LEU A 230 26.62 2.68 9.89
CA LEU A 230 27.04 1.32 10.21
C LEU A 230 28.21 1.27 11.20
N GLN A 231 28.88 2.40 11.47
CA GLN A 231 29.93 2.48 12.46
C GLN A 231 29.31 2.42 13.86
N VAL A 232 29.54 1.29 14.50
CA VAL A 232 29.24 1.14 15.92
C VAL A 232 30.15 2.07 16.70
N TYR A 233 29.61 2.99 17.52
CA TYR A 233 30.42 3.87 18.35
C TYR A 233 31.43 3.07 19.19
N GLN A 234 32.71 3.25 18.91
CA GLN A 234 33.82 2.53 19.53
C GLN A 234 34.91 3.51 19.97
N HIS A 235 34.56 4.43 20.84
CA HIS A 235 35.50 5.38 21.42
C HIS A 235 35.38 5.38 22.95
N CYS A 236 36.53 5.48 23.65
CA CYS A 236 36.56 5.60 25.09
C CYS A 236 36.62 7.08 25.47
N ASP A 237 35.54 7.61 26.02
CA ASP A 237 35.38 9.03 26.41
C ASP A 237 35.87 9.32 27.83
N ALA A 238 36.35 8.31 28.55
CA ALA A 238 36.90 8.52 29.89
C ALA A 238 37.97 9.62 29.90
N LYS A 239 37.95 10.48 30.90
CA LYS A 239 38.90 11.61 31.04
C LYS A 239 40.36 11.17 30.83
N LYS A 240 40.71 9.98 31.35
CA LYS A 240 42.00 9.33 31.12
C LYS A 240 41.80 7.92 30.62
N CYS A 241 42.16 7.66 29.37
CA CYS A 241 42.13 6.30 28.82
C CYS A 241 43.36 5.50 29.27
N LEU A 242 43.13 4.29 29.79
CA LEU A 242 44.16 3.39 30.31
C LEU A 242 44.60 2.34 29.29
N SER A 243 44.02 2.36 28.07
CA SER A 243 44.40 1.44 27.00
C SER A 243 45.68 1.89 26.30
N HIS A 244 46.68 1.00 26.24
CA HIS A 244 47.93 1.24 25.49
C HIS A 244 47.71 1.29 23.96
N SER A 245 46.64 0.67 23.50
CA SER A 245 46.25 0.62 22.06
C SER A 245 45.38 1.79 21.62
N GLY A 246 45.14 2.77 22.52
CA GLY A 246 44.38 3.97 22.23
C GLY A 246 42.89 3.89 22.59
N ARG A 247 42.17 5.01 22.34
CA ARG A 247 40.79 5.19 22.73
C ARG A 247 39.80 4.44 21.86
N THR A 248 40.17 4.13 20.62
CA THR A 248 39.33 3.43 19.64
C THR A 248 39.49 1.91 19.66
N TYR A 249 40.46 1.42 20.46
CA TYR A 249 40.67 -0.01 20.62
C TYR A 249 39.57 -0.62 21.49
N SER A 250 38.93 -1.67 21.03
CA SER A 250 37.96 -2.46 21.80
C SER A 250 38.25 -3.97 21.67
N SER A 251 38.57 -4.61 22.78
CA SER A 251 38.66 -6.08 22.83
C SER A 251 37.24 -6.69 22.82
N ARG A 252 37.10 -7.92 22.29
CA ARG A 252 35.80 -8.61 22.29
C ARG A 252 35.30 -8.91 23.71
N THR A 253 36.19 -9.11 24.65
CA THR A 253 35.89 -9.43 26.05
C THR A 253 36.99 -8.86 26.94
N GLY A 254 36.71 -8.66 28.24
CA GLY A 254 37.71 -8.29 29.23
C GLY A 254 37.79 -6.76 29.52
N TRP A 255 38.89 -6.33 30.17
CA TRP A 255 39.03 -4.99 30.74
C TRP A 255 39.06 -3.86 29.69
N PHE A 256 39.45 -4.15 28.47
CA PHE A 256 39.52 -3.14 27.40
C PHE A 256 38.39 -3.31 26.38
N GLN A 257 37.31 -4.01 26.73
CA GLN A 257 36.08 -3.93 26.00
C GLN A 257 35.41 -2.57 26.24
N ILE A 258 35.04 -1.87 25.18
CA ILE A 258 34.26 -0.64 25.26
C ILE A 258 32.80 -0.99 25.50
N LEU A 259 32.23 -0.44 26.58
CA LEU A 259 30.80 -0.42 26.83
C LEU A 259 30.25 0.94 26.40
N ARG A 260 29.13 0.91 25.71
CA ARG A 260 28.39 2.14 25.36
C ARG A 260 27.40 2.49 26.46
N CYS A 261 27.13 3.79 26.60
CA CYS A 261 26.08 4.26 27.49
C CYS A 261 24.74 3.63 27.12
N ALA A 262 24.09 2.95 28.07
CA ALA A 262 22.83 2.28 27.89
C ALA A 262 21.64 3.24 27.66
N LEU A 263 21.81 4.53 28.01
CA LEU A 263 20.77 5.55 27.90
C LEU A 263 20.88 6.35 26.61
N CYS A 264 22.05 6.91 26.24
CA CYS A 264 22.19 7.73 25.04
C CYS A 264 22.84 7.02 23.86
N GLY A 265 23.60 5.93 24.08
CA GLY A 265 24.33 5.22 23.03
C GLY A 265 25.49 5.99 22.38
N SER A 266 25.63 7.30 22.70
CA SER A 266 26.56 8.24 22.05
C SER A 266 27.88 8.44 22.84
N SER A 267 28.06 7.74 23.94
CA SER A 267 29.28 7.77 24.76
C SER A 267 29.73 6.35 25.08
N GLY A 268 31.05 6.13 25.18
CA GLY A 268 31.62 4.83 25.46
C GLY A 268 32.77 4.89 26.46
N THR A 269 33.02 3.80 27.16
CA THR A 269 34.18 3.67 28.03
C THR A 269 34.71 2.24 28.03
N HIS A 270 36.04 2.07 28.12
CA HIS A 270 36.58 0.75 28.46
C HIS A 270 36.13 0.38 29.88
N ARG A 271 35.83 -0.88 30.12
CA ARG A 271 35.49 -1.36 31.49
C ARG A 271 36.48 -0.90 32.53
N LYS A 272 37.79 -0.99 32.22
CA LYS A 272 38.87 -0.53 33.12
C LYS A 272 38.87 0.99 33.32
N CYS A 273 38.58 1.76 32.27
CA CYS A 273 38.57 3.22 32.32
C CYS A 273 37.34 3.77 33.07
N GLY A 274 36.21 3.08 33.00
CA GLY A 274 34.99 3.39 33.74
C GLY A 274 34.92 2.73 35.12
N SER A 275 35.98 2.02 35.56
CA SER A 275 36.01 1.28 36.83
C SER A 275 34.88 0.26 36.98
N LEU A 276 34.46 -0.35 35.85
CA LEU A 276 33.35 -1.29 35.78
C LEU A 276 33.83 -2.73 36.04
N LYS A 277 32.97 -3.56 36.62
CA LYS A 277 33.24 -4.98 36.80
C LYS A 277 33.14 -5.76 35.47
N LEU A 278 33.74 -6.96 35.39
CA LEU A 278 33.74 -7.79 34.17
C LEU A 278 32.36 -8.35 33.83
N ASP A 279 31.47 -8.49 34.79
CA ASP A 279 30.11 -8.96 34.68
C ASP A 279 29.08 -7.84 34.42
N GLU A 280 29.49 -6.60 34.53
CA GLU A 280 28.65 -5.41 34.41
C GLU A 280 28.42 -5.12 32.91
N THR A 281 27.16 -5.21 32.46
CA THR A 281 26.79 -5.04 31.06
C THR A 281 26.13 -3.70 30.77
N ASN A 282 25.64 -3.01 31.80
CA ASN A 282 24.98 -1.72 31.68
C ASN A 282 25.82 -0.62 32.31
N TRP A 283 26.13 0.42 31.54
CA TRP A 283 26.84 1.60 31.98
C TRP A 283 26.14 2.85 31.46
N ALA A 284 26.06 3.89 32.29
CA ALA A 284 25.56 5.21 31.89
C ALA A 284 26.69 6.24 31.96
N CYS A 285 26.78 7.15 30.98
CA CYS A 285 27.76 8.23 30.98
C CYS A 285 27.43 9.27 32.06
N GLU A 286 28.43 10.13 32.41
CA GLU A 286 28.26 11.15 33.45
C GLU A 286 27.06 12.08 33.20
N ASP A 287 26.79 12.45 31.91
CA ASP A 287 25.69 13.33 31.52
C ASP A 287 24.32 12.65 31.70
N CYS A 288 24.25 11.36 31.41
CA CYS A 288 22.99 10.60 31.55
C CYS A 288 22.75 10.13 32.99
N ALA A 289 23.81 9.83 33.76
CA ALA A 289 23.71 9.42 35.14
C ALA A 289 23.22 10.57 36.05
N GLY A 290 23.61 11.83 35.77
CA GLY A 290 23.12 13.00 36.45
C GLY A 290 21.62 13.31 36.27
N SER A 291 20.98 12.71 35.30
CA SER A 291 19.54 12.90 35.01
C SER A 291 18.64 11.89 35.74
N VAL A 292 19.19 10.94 36.52
CA VAL A 292 18.45 9.82 37.15
C VAL A 292 18.34 9.95 38.66
N ASP A 293 18.68 11.09 39.26
CA ASP A 293 18.46 11.33 40.70
C ASP A 293 16.98 11.69 41.00
N GLY A 294 16.14 10.66 41.00
CA GLY A 294 14.74 10.71 41.41
C GLY A 294 14.07 9.34 41.37
N THR A 295 14.35 8.53 42.40
CA THR A 295 13.52 7.37 42.84
C THR A 295 13.04 6.38 41.80
N ALA A 296 13.81 5.30 41.58
CA ALA A 296 13.24 3.93 41.46
C ALA A 296 14.36 2.88 41.57
N SER A 297 14.43 2.19 42.68
CA SER A 297 15.24 0.99 42.90
C SER A 297 14.74 -0.17 42.04
N LEU A 298 15.59 -0.67 41.15
CA LEU A 298 15.36 -1.90 40.40
C LEU A 298 15.50 -3.14 41.28
N PRO A 299 14.62 -4.14 41.17
CA PRO A 299 14.72 -5.37 41.96
C PRO A 299 15.87 -6.24 41.50
N ARG A 300 16.69 -6.66 42.48
CA ARG A 300 17.69 -7.73 42.33
C ARG A 300 16.96 -9.07 42.28
N HIS A 301 17.12 -9.84 41.21
CA HIS A 301 16.87 -11.28 41.22
C HIS A 301 18.18 -12.04 41.42
N THR A 302 18.29 -12.66 42.57
CA THR A 302 19.21 -13.77 42.88
C THR A 302 18.52 -15.06 42.50
N ASP A 303 19.24 -15.95 41.90
CA ASP A 303 19.49 -17.36 42.13
C ASP A 303 19.50 -18.22 40.86
N SER A 304 20.70 -18.80 40.71
CA SER A 304 20.93 -19.99 39.84
C SER A 304 20.53 -21.26 40.58
N PRO A 305 20.32 -22.41 39.95
CA PRO A 305 21.46 -23.27 39.61
C PRO A 305 21.38 -24.02 38.26
N GLN A 306 22.54 -24.41 37.76
CA GLN A 306 22.81 -25.37 36.72
C GLN A 306 22.67 -26.82 37.23
N PRO A 307 22.84 -27.95 36.41
CA PRO A 307 23.33 -28.07 35.06
C PRO A 307 22.64 -29.13 34.18
N GLY A 308 22.96 -29.15 32.90
CA GLY A 308 23.02 -30.41 32.15
C GLY A 308 22.30 -30.42 30.81
N GLY A 309 23.05 -30.65 29.71
CA GLY A 309 22.48 -31.21 28.50
C GLY A 309 22.88 -30.52 27.17
N GLN A 310 23.94 -31.02 26.60
CA GLN A 310 24.36 -30.69 25.23
C GLN A 310 23.27 -30.95 24.20
N ARG A 311 22.95 -29.95 23.38
CA ARG A 311 22.55 -30.18 21.98
C ARG A 311 22.99 -28.98 21.12
N ARG A 312 23.81 -29.31 20.15
CA ARG A 312 24.26 -28.44 19.07
C ARG A 312 23.03 -27.90 18.28
N SER A 313 22.85 -26.62 18.20
CA SER A 313 22.05 -26.04 17.14
C SER A 313 22.93 -25.05 16.35
N ARG A 314 23.01 -25.33 15.07
CA ARG A 314 23.62 -24.47 14.06
C ARG A 314 22.81 -23.18 13.96
N THR A 315 23.35 -22.09 14.47
CA THR A 315 22.84 -20.74 14.15
C THR A 315 23.28 -20.40 12.73
N SER A 316 22.36 -20.52 11.80
CA SER A 316 22.47 -19.90 10.48
C SER A 316 22.35 -18.38 10.64
N LYS A 317 23.44 -17.67 10.41
CA LYS A 317 23.44 -16.21 10.24
C LYS A 317 22.70 -15.92 8.93
N ARG A 318 21.43 -15.52 9.01
CA ARG A 318 20.77 -14.85 7.88
C ARG A 318 21.32 -13.44 7.79
N SER A 319 22.20 -13.24 6.84
CA SER A 319 22.48 -11.94 6.25
C SER A 319 21.18 -11.42 5.65
N LEU A 320 20.75 -10.25 6.08
CA LEU A 320 19.65 -9.49 5.45
C LEU A 320 20.19 -8.89 4.13
N THR A 321 20.29 -9.70 3.11
CA THR A 321 20.31 -9.18 1.74
C THR A 321 18.85 -8.98 1.34
N LEU A 322 18.42 -7.74 1.31
CA LEU A 322 17.19 -7.30 0.66
C LEU A 322 17.39 -7.44 -0.86
N THR A 323 17.08 -8.63 -1.38
CA THR A 323 16.82 -8.76 -2.81
C THR A 323 15.42 -8.17 -3.05
N PRO A 324 15.25 -7.28 -4.03
CA PRO A 324 13.92 -6.79 -4.42
C PRO A 324 13.10 -7.99 -4.90
N ARG A 325 12.03 -8.33 -4.21
CA ARG A 325 11.01 -9.20 -4.78
C ARG A 325 10.42 -8.45 -5.96
N GLN A 326 10.53 -9.03 -7.13
CA GLN A 326 9.91 -8.57 -8.36
C GLN A 326 8.42 -8.30 -8.11
N SER A 327 8.01 -7.08 -8.42
CA SER A 327 6.59 -6.69 -8.42
C SER A 327 5.86 -7.51 -9.46
N PRO A 328 4.69 -8.11 -9.15
CA PRO A 328 3.89 -8.80 -10.14
C PRO A 328 3.31 -7.82 -11.15
N ILE A 329 3.51 -8.14 -12.39
CA ILE A 329 2.81 -7.78 -13.64
C ILE A 329 1.75 -6.67 -13.49
N VAL A 330 2.12 -5.46 -13.91
CA VAL A 330 1.18 -4.35 -14.16
C VAL A 330 0.31 -4.71 -15.35
N CYS A 331 -0.97 -4.83 -15.12
CA CYS A 331 -1.96 -5.18 -16.14
C CYS A 331 -2.19 -4.04 -17.12
N LYS A 332 -1.94 -4.27 -18.41
CA LYS A 332 -2.15 -3.31 -19.50
C LYS A 332 -3.54 -3.45 -20.11
N ARG A 333 -4.59 -2.98 -19.44
CA ARG A 333 -5.88 -2.67 -20.07
C ARG A 333 -6.44 -1.36 -19.53
N PRO A 334 -7.07 -0.50 -20.36
CA PRO A 334 -7.69 0.73 -19.87
C PRO A 334 -8.92 0.35 -19.04
N PHE A 335 -8.88 0.71 -17.75
CA PHE A 335 -10.04 0.63 -16.86
C PHE A 335 -11.15 1.53 -17.38
N LEU A 336 -12.38 1.02 -17.35
CA LEU A 336 -13.59 1.81 -17.58
C LEU A 336 -13.71 2.88 -16.49
N LEU A 337 -13.77 4.13 -16.90
CA LEU A 337 -14.03 5.27 -16.02
C LEU A 337 -15.41 5.09 -15.37
N GLY A 338 -15.46 4.75 -14.07
CA GLY A 338 -16.67 4.83 -13.25
C GLY A 338 -17.31 3.51 -12.81
N GLY A 339 -16.55 2.41 -12.66
CA GLY A 339 -17.06 1.16 -12.09
C GLY A 339 -17.33 1.22 -10.58
N SER A 340 -18.25 0.38 -10.07
CA SER A 340 -18.41 0.12 -8.63
C SER A 340 -17.18 -0.59 -8.06
N ALA A 341 -16.94 -0.48 -6.73
CA ALA A 341 -15.82 -1.19 -6.09
C ALA A 341 -15.88 -2.70 -6.34
N GLY A 342 -17.09 -3.29 -6.42
CA GLY A 342 -17.29 -4.70 -6.73
C GLY A 342 -16.79 -5.06 -8.12
N GLU A 343 -17.08 -4.25 -9.15
CA GLU A 343 -16.60 -4.47 -10.52
C GLU A 343 -15.08 -4.37 -10.62
N ILE A 344 -14.48 -3.41 -9.91
CA ILE A 344 -13.02 -3.24 -9.85
C ILE A 344 -12.36 -4.48 -9.19
N LEU A 345 -12.92 -4.96 -8.07
CA LEU A 345 -12.43 -6.16 -7.41
C LEU A 345 -12.64 -7.43 -8.25
N GLN A 346 -13.74 -7.53 -9.02
CA GLN A 346 -13.94 -8.63 -9.97
C GLN A 346 -12.87 -8.66 -11.06
N GLU A 347 -12.46 -7.49 -11.55
CA GLU A 347 -11.37 -7.40 -12.52
C GLU A 347 -10.04 -7.88 -11.90
N LEU A 348 -9.71 -7.45 -10.66
CA LEU A 348 -8.54 -7.97 -9.93
C LEU A 348 -8.63 -9.48 -9.71
N ALA A 349 -9.80 -9.99 -9.35
CA ALA A 349 -10.03 -11.43 -9.16
C ALA A 349 -9.88 -12.22 -10.48
N SER A 350 -10.25 -11.64 -11.61
CA SER A 350 -10.11 -12.28 -12.93
C SER A 350 -8.65 -12.52 -13.33
N GLN A 351 -7.73 -11.72 -12.77
CA GLN A 351 -6.28 -11.83 -12.98
C GLN A 351 -5.65 -12.90 -12.09
N THR A 352 -6.36 -13.38 -11.06
CA THR A 352 -5.89 -14.52 -10.26
C THR A 352 -6.01 -15.80 -11.08
N SER A 353 -4.94 -16.60 -11.09
CA SER A 353 -4.85 -17.77 -11.98
C SER A 353 -5.75 -18.90 -11.49
N GLN A 354 -6.89 -19.09 -12.14
CA GLN A 354 -7.76 -20.25 -11.91
C GLN A 354 -7.16 -21.57 -12.40
N HIS A 355 -6.10 -21.54 -13.21
CA HIS A 355 -5.47 -22.73 -13.82
C HIS A 355 -4.10 -23.08 -13.22
N GLN A 356 -3.64 -22.40 -12.17
CA GLN A 356 -2.37 -22.70 -11.48
C GLN A 356 -2.60 -23.56 -10.24
N PRO A 357 -1.55 -24.22 -9.70
CA PRO A 357 -1.67 -25.03 -8.49
C PRO A 357 -2.25 -24.19 -7.35
N SER A 358 -3.29 -24.70 -6.69
CA SER A 358 -3.90 -24.04 -5.54
C SER A 358 -2.97 -24.05 -4.33
N MET A 359 -3.06 -23.01 -3.48
CA MET A 359 -2.32 -22.95 -2.21
C MET A 359 -3.08 -23.69 -1.11
N PRO A 360 -2.53 -24.80 -0.59
CA PRO A 360 -3.18 -25.54 0.49
C PRO A 360 -3.08 -24.78 1.81
N VAL A 361 -4.23 -24.62 2.47
CA VAL A 361 -4.36 -24.02 3.81
C VAL A 361 -5.04 -25.04 4.72
N LEU A 362 -4.30 -25.52 5.72
CA LEU A 362 -4.82 -26.47 6.70
C LEU A 362 -5.18 -25.70 7.98
N VAL A 363 -6.46 -25.74 8.36
CA VAL A 363 -6.97 -25.04 9.54
C VAL A 363 -7.29 -26.03 10.64
N ASN A 364 -6.59 -25.92 11.77
CA ASN A 364 -6.82 -26.75 12.95
C ASN A 364 -7.87 -26.12 13.87
N GLY A 365 -9.08 -26.67 13.88
CA GLY A 365 -10.17 -26.15 14.73
C GLY A 365 -10.39 -24.65 14.46
N ASN A 366 -10.37 -23.84 15.52
CA ASN A 366 -10.61 -22.38 15.44
C ASN A 366 -9.34 -21.54 15.18
N LYS A 367 -8.20 -22.15 14.82
CA LYS A 367 -6.90 -21.48 14.62
C LYS A 367 -6.76 -20.87 13.21
N VAL A 368 -7.77 -20.13 12.79
CA VAL A 368 -7.82 -19.52 11.44
C VAL A 368 -6.72 -18.47 11.26
N LEU A 369 -6.53 -17.59 12.25
CA LEU A 369 -5.52 -16.53 12.20
C LEU A 369 -4.09 -17.11 12.17
N GLU A 370 -3.80 -18.12 12.99
CA GLU A 370 -2.49 -18.80 12.98
C GLU A 370 -2.20 -19.37 11.59
N ALA A 371 -3.15 -20.12 11.02
CA ALA A 371 -3.01 -20.71 9.69
C ALA A 371 -2.81 -19.67 8.59
N ALA A 372 -3.49 -18.52 8.67
CA ALA A 372 -3.34 -17.41 7.73
C ALA A 372 -1.98 -16.72 7.85
N MET A 373 -1.51 -16.46 9.07
CA MET A 373 -0.19 -15.87 9.32
C MET A 373 0.95 -16.81 8.90
N GLU A 374 0.80 -18.12 9.08
CA GLU A 374 1.75 -19.11 8.57
C GLU A 374 1.77 -19.13 7.04
N LEU A 375 0.60 -19.02 6.40
CA LEU A 375 0.48 -18.98 4.94
C LEU A 375 1.31 -17.85 4.32
N VAL A 376 1.17 -16.62 4.83
CA VAL A 376 1.89 -15.45 4.30
C VAL A 376 3.40 -15.56 4.48
N LYS A 377 3.86 -16.26 5.52
CA LYS A 377 5.28 -16.46 5.84
C LYS A 377 5.95 -17.60 5.05
N ARG A 378 5.18 -18.40 4.32
CA ARG A 378 5.72 -19.49 3.51
C ARG A 378 6.57 -18.98 2.37
N SER A 379 7.64 -19.67 2.04
CA SER A 379 8.54 -19.30 0.93
C SER A 379 7.90 -19.47 -0.47
N ASP A 380 6.88 -20.34 -0.56
CA ASP A 380 6.10 -20.62 -1.78
C ASP A 380 4.80 -19.79 -1.85
N PHE A 381 4.61 -18.84 -0.93
CA PHE A 381 3.40 -18.00 -0.92
C PHE A 381 3.28 -17.17 -2.20
N ASN A 382 2.18 -17.37 -2.89
CA ASN A 382 1.81 -16.54 -4.06
C ASN A 382 0.34 -16.12 -3.92
N PRO A 383 0.07 -14.83 -3.68
CA PRO A 383 -1.28 -14.34 -3.45
C PRO A 383 -2.22 -14.49 -4.66
N SER A 384 -1.68 -14.67 -5.88
CA SER A 384 -2.48 -14.88 -7.09
C SER A 384 -3.03 -16.30 -7.23
N HIS A 385 -2.56 -17.26 -6.42
CA HIS A 385 -3.05 -18.64 -6.48
C HIS A 385 -4.36 -18.79 -5.70
N ALA A 386 -5.27 -19.62 -6.20
CA ALA A 386 -6.50 -19.98 -5.51
C ALA A 386 -6.20 -20.67 -4.17
N LEU A 387 -6.98 -20.39 -3.13
CA LEU A 387 -6.83 -21.01 -1.82
C LEU A 387 -7.56 -22.36 -1.77
N ALA A 388 -6.86 -23.43 -1.35
CA ALA A 388 -7.44 -24.73 -1.09
C ALA A 388 -7.55 -24.97 0.44
N VAL A 389 -8.67 -24.53 1.03
CA VAL A 389 -8.86 -24.55 2.48
C VAL A 389 -9.46 -25.87 2.95
N ARG A 390 -8.83 -26.48 3.97
CA ARG A 390 -9.32 -27.68 4.66
C ARG A 390 -9.35 -27.45 6.17
N PHE A 391 -10.49 -27.81 6.80
CA PHE A 391 -10.66 -27.80 8.26
C PHE A 391 -10.46 -29.23 8.80
N THR A 392 -9.57 -29.42 9.78
CA THR A 392 -9.22 -30.75 10.31
C THR A 392 -10.28 -31.37 11.22
N SER A 393 -11.26 -30.60 11.68
CA SER A 393 -12.36 -31.08 12.55
C SER A 393 -13.46 -31.84 11.80
N SER A 394 -13.51 -31.77 10.47
CA SER A 394 -14.55 -32.46 9.68
C SER A 394 -14.14 -33.92 9.41
N LYS A 395 -14.68 -34.85 10.20
CA LYS A 395 -14.48 -36.30 10.04
C LYS A 395 -15.10 -36.91 8.76
N HIS A 396 -15.76 -36.08 7.93
CA HIS A 396 -16.53 -36.52 6.75
C HIS A 396 -16.31 -35.63 5.53
N SER A 397 -15.08 -35.28 5.14
CA SER A 397 -14.91 -34.60 3.87
C SER A 397 -14.18 -35.47 2.85
N SER A 398 -14.95 -36.24 2.09
CA SER A 398 -14.63 -36.66 0.72
C SER A 398 -14.84 -35.53 -0.30
N SER A 399 -14.86 -34.24 0.16
CA SER A 399 -15.00 -33.08 -0.73
C SER A 399 -13.66 -32.81 -1.44
N PRO A 400 -13.69 -32.42 -2.72
CA PRO A 400 -12.51 -32.10 -3.49
C PRO A 400 -11.68 -31.01 -2.82
N ASP A 401 -10.37 -31.03 -3.03
CA ASP A 401 -9.37 -30.16 -2.37
C ASP A 401 -9.60 -28.64 -2.51
N THR A 402 -10.48 -28.22 -3.39
CA THR A 402 -10.85 -26.83 -3.66
C THR A 402 -12.36 -26.64 -3.56
N CYS A 403 -12.88 -26.47 -2.35
CA CYS A 403 -14.28 -26.13 -2.14
C CYS A 403 -14.41 -24.60 -1.91
N PRO A 404 -15.05 -23.83 -2.82
CA PRO A 404 -15.25 -22.39 -2.65
C PRO A 404 -15.98 -22.01 -1.36
N GLY A 405 -16.88 -22.86 -0.86
CA GLY A 405 -17.56 -22.68 0.43
C GLY A 405 -16.58 -22.67 1.61
N ASN A 406 -15.59 -23.59 1.64
CA ASN A 406 -14.57 -23.62 2.69
C ASN A 406 -13.70 -22.37 2.65
N THR A 407 -13.36 -21.86 1.45
CA THR A 407 -12.59 -20.63 1.29
C THR A 407 -13.37 -19.42 1.83
N ARG A 408 -14.65 -19.28 1.49
CA ARG A 408 -15.49 -18.19 2.02
C ARG A 408 -15.64 -18.26 3.54
N HIS A 409 -15.88 -19.46 4.06
CA HIS A 409 -15.93 -19.67 5.51
C HIS A 409 -14.63 -19.27 6.20
N PHE A 410 -13.48 -19.68 5.66
CA PHE A 410 -12.17 -19.30 6.16
C PHE A 410 -11.95 -17.80 6.13
N LEU A 411 -12.23 -17.13 5.00
CA LEU A 411 -12.04 -15.68 4.84
C LEU A 411 -12.95 -14.86 5.73
N ARG A 412 -14.22 -15.31 5.94
CA ARG A 412 -15.14 -14.72 6.90
C ARG A 412 -14.59 -14.73 8.33
N LEU A 413 -14.17 -15.90 8.80
CA LEU A 413 -13.59 -16.04 10.14
C LEU A 413 -12.25 -15.29 10.26
N LEU A 414 -11.46 -15.26 9.20
CA LEU A 414 -10.19 -14.53 9.15
C LEU A 414 -10.42 -13.03 9.36
N VAL A 415 -11.33 -12.40 8.61
CA VAL A 415 -11.61 -10.97 8.74
C VAL A 415 -12.14 -10.65 10.15
N GLN A 416 -13.01 -11.48 10.72
CA GLN A 416 -13.49 -11.34 12.10
C GLN A 416 -12.35 -11.38 13.15
N GLN A 417 -11.32 -12.20 12.93
CA GLN A 417 -10.16 -12.27 13.83
C GLN A 417 -9.15 -11.15 13.58
N LEU A 418 -8.91 -10.79 12.31
CA LEU A 418 -7.96 -9.75 11.93
C LEU A 418 -8.29 -8.37 12.54
N GLN A 419 -9.58 -8.02 12.65
CA GLN A 419 -10.00 -6.74 13.23
C GLN A 419 -9.62 -6.55 14.72
N ASN A 420 -9.13 -7.60 15.39
CA ASN A 420 -8.70 -7.57 16.78
C ASN A 420 -7.19 -7.81 16.96
N THR A 421 -6.39 -7.75 15.87
CA THR A 421 -4.93 -7.97 15.90
C THR A 421 -4.15 -6.68 16.14
N VAL A 422 -4.11 -5.82 15.11
CA VAL A 422 -3.38 -4.55 15.10
C VAL A 422 -4.33 -3.34 15.09
N PHE A 423 -5.58 -3.57 15.40
CA PHE A 423 -6.61 -2.53 15.43
C PHE A 423 -7.19 -2.35 16.84
N GLU A 424 -7.59 -1.13 17.16
CA GLU A 424 -8.25 -0.74 18.40
C GLU A 424 -9.46 0.16 18.12
N GLY A 425 -10.34 0.32 19.10
CA GLY A 425 -11.54 1.14 18.99
C GLY A 425 -12.83 0.31 18.93
N PRO A 426 -13.97 0.97 18.86
CA PRO A 426 -15.27 0.31 18.82
C PRO A 426 -15.50 -0.44 17.51
N ASP A 427 -16.42 -1.40 17.53
CA ASP A 427 -16.78 -2.13 16.33
C ASP A 427 -17.34 -1.20 15.26
N GLY A 428 -16.89 -1.39 14.02
CA GLY A 428 -17.24 -0.54 12.88
C GLY A 428 -16.51 0.80 12.79
N ALA A 429 -15.61 1.12 13.76
CA ALA A 429 -14.83 2.35 13.75
C ALA A 429 -13.41 2.15 14.32
N LYS A 430 -12.73 1.11 13.88
CA LYS A 430 -11.40 0.75 14.38
C LYS A 430 -10.30 1.58 13.73
N THR A 431 -9.23 1.84 14.50
CA THR A 431 -7.99 2.48 14.06
C THR A 431 -6.81 1.51 14.25
N LEU A 432 -5.66 1.80 13.65
CA LEU A 432 -4.45 1.01 13.91
C LEU A 432 -3.89 1.32 15.29
N THR A 433 -3.41 0.28 16.00
CA THR A 433 -2.64 0.43 17.23
C THR A 433 -1.19 0.81 16.95
N LEU A 434 -0.47 1.35 17.93
CA LEU A 434 0.98 1.48 17.89
C LEU A 434 1.60 0.39 18.77
N ASP A 435 2.00 -0.70 18.18
CA ASP A 435 2.62 -1.85 18.88
C ASP A 435 4.02 -2.13 18.31
N ALA A 436 5.02 -1.93 19.17
CA ALA A 436 6.43 -2.15 18.83
C ALA A 436 6.75 -3.61 18.49
N ARG A 437 6.02 -4.58 19.08
CA ARG A 437 6.19 -6.00 18.77
C ARG A 437 5.62 -6.30 17.38
N ALA A 438 4.43 -5.80 17.08
CA ALA A 438 3.80 -5.95 15.77
C ALA A 438 4.65 -5.33 14.65
N LEU A 439 5.30 -4.18 14.90
CA LEU A 439 6.26 -3.57 13.98
C LEU A 439 7.50 -4.45 13.76
N ARG A 440 8.10 -4.98 14.83
CA ARG A 440 9.29 -5.83 14.75
C ARG A 440 9.02 -7.16 14.04
N GLU A 441 7.84 -7.74 14.24
CA GLU A 441 7.41 -9.01 13.64
C GLU A 441 6.74 -8.83 12.27
N ASP A 442 6.65 -7.59 11.78
CA ASP A 442 6.04 -7.16 10.52
C ASP A 442 4.55 -7.52 10.35
N VAL A 443 3.84 -7.59 11.47
CA VAL A 443 2.44 -8.02 11.52
C VAL A 443 1.52 -7.06 10.75
N TYR A 444 1.83 -5.76 10.70
CA TYR A 444 1.05 -4.79 9.92
C TYR A 444 1.06 -5.11 8.42
N PHE A 445 2.22 -5.50 7.89
CA PHE A 445 2.32 -5.95 6.50
C PHE A 445 1.51 -7.24 6.27
N ASP A 446 1.68 -8.24 7.14
CA ASP A 446 0.98 -9.51 7.03
C ASP A 446 -0.54 -9.32 7.05
N VAL A 447 -1.05 -8.46 7.96
CA VAL A 447 -2.49 -8.14 8.07
C VAL A 447 -2.98 -7.41 6.81
N GLY A 448 -2.26 -6.41 6.32
CA GLY A 448 -2.60 -5.73 5.07
C GLY A 448 -2.67 -6.68 3.87
N CYS A 449 -1.71 -7.59 3.77
CA CYS A 449 -1.66 -8.64 2.74
C CYS A 449 -2.88 -9.57 2.83
N LEU A 450 -3.23 -10.04 4.04
CA LEU A 450 -4.36 -10.93 4.27
C LEU A 450 -5.71 -10.25 3.99
N LEU A 451 -5.87 -8.96 4.30
CA LEU A 451 -7.08 -8.21 3.97
C LEU A 451 -7.24 -8.03 2.46
N SER A 452 -6.16 -7.72 1.75
CA SER A 452 -6.18 -7.64 0.27
C SER A 452 -6.52 -8.99 -0.35
N LEU A 453 -5.89 -10.06 0.14
CA LEU A 453 -6.17 -11.42 -0.30
C LEU A 453 -7.64 -11.79 -0.04
N SER A 454 -8.20 -11.41 1.12
CA SER A 454 -9.60 -11.66 1.44
C SER A 454 -10.55 -10.96 0.46
N LEU A 455 -10.34 -9.67 0.18
CA LEU A 455 -11.18 -8.90 -0.74
C LEU A 455 -11.21 -9.49 -2.15
N VAL A 456 -10.06 -9.91 -2.67
CA VAL A 456 -9.94 -10.42 -4.06
C VAL A 456 -10.40 -11.88 -4.19
N HIS A 457 -10.19 -12.72 -3.18
CA HIS A 457 -10.59 -14.15 -3.21
C HIS A 457 -12.02 -14.41 -2.71
N GLY A 458 -12.88 -13.41 -2.65
CA GLY A 458 -14.30 -13.57 -2.34
C GLY A 458 -14.63 -13.60 -0.86
N GLY A 459 -13.82 -12.94 -0.03
CA GLY A 459 -14.13 -12.67 1.37
C GLY A 459 -15.13 -11.53 1.55
N PRO A 460 -15.57 -11.29 2.80
CA PRO A 460 -16.54 -10.25 3.11
C PRO A 460 -15.93 -8.84 2.91
N PRO A 461 -16.77 -7.79 2.74
CA PRO A 461 -16.37 -6.41 2.96
C PRO A 461 -15.75 -6.26 4.35
N LEU A 462 -14.77 -5.36 4.49
CA LEU A 462 -14.07 -5.18 5.76
C LEU A 462 -14.98 -4.52 6.81
N GLY A 463 -15.60 -3.40 6.47
CA GLY A 463 -16.69 -2.75 7.22
C GLY A 463 -16.33 -2.24 8.63
N PHE A 464 -15.07 -2.37 9.07
CA PHE A 464 -14.69 -2.06 10.45
C PHE A 464 -13.72 -0.88 10.61
N PHE A 465 -13.23 -0.28 9.52
CA PHE A 465 -12.32 0.87 9.61
C PHE A 465 -13.07 2.12 10.05
N SER A 466 -12.43 2.91 10.90
CA SER A 466 -12.87 4.28 11.13
C SER A 466 -12.67 5.12 9.86
N ARG A 467 -13.51 6.15 9.71
CA ARG A 467 -13.34 7.11 8.61
C ARG A 467 -11.97 7.79 8.66
N ALA A 468 -11.49 8.11 9.85
CA ALA A 468 -10.17 8.71 10.06
C ALA A 468 -9.05 7.79 9.57
N LEU A 469 -9.08 6.49 9.91
CA LEU A 469 -8.11 5.52 9.41
C LEU A 469 -8.13 5.46 7.88
N TYR A 470 -9.32 5.36 7.27
CA TYR A 470 -9.48 5.32 5.82
C TYR A 470 -8.86 6.56 5.15
N LEU A 471 -9.12 7.75 5.68
CA LEU A 471 -8.55 9.00 5.18
C LEU A 471 -7.02 9.04 5.34
N CYS A 472 -6.49 8.52 6.44
CA CYS A 472 -5.04 8.45 6.67
C CYS A 472 -4.33 7.48 5.73
N LEU A 473 -4.95 6.33 5.42
CA LEU A 473 -4.38 5.31 4.55
C LEU A 473 -4.36 5.74 3.07
N PHE A 474 -5.44 6.33 2.58
CA PHE A 474 -5.65 6.53 1.15
C PHE A 474 -5.58 8.00 0.70
N ASN A 475 -5.11 8.91 1.56
CA ASN A 475 -4.96 10.34 1.24
C ASN A 475 -6.17 10.97 0.56
N PHE A 476 -7.37 10.55 0.97
CA PHE A 476 -8.61 11.06 0.41
C PHE A 476 -8.67 12.60 0.58
N PRO A 477 -9.16 13.38 -0.40
CA PRO A 477 -9.29 14.83 -0.28
C PRO A 477 -10.06 15.15 1.00
N ARG A 478 -9.43 15.93 1.88
CA ARG A 478 -9.98 16.25 3.20
C ARG A 478 -10.93 17.42 3.09
N ASP A 479 -12.17 17.17 2.76
CA ASP A 479 -13.23 18.17 2.90
C ASP A 479 -13.59 18.39 4.38
N THR A 480 -13.31 17.42 5.24
CA THR A 480 -13.46 17.51 6.70
C THR A 480 -12.12 17.29 7.39
N PRO A 481 -11.63 18.24 8.21
CA PRO A 481 -10.44 18.06 9.00
C PRO A 481 -10.65 16.93 10.04
N LEU A 482 -9.56 16.25 10.40
CA LEU A 482 -9.57 15.29 11.53
C LEU A 482 -9.87 16.04 12.82
N THR A 483 -10.68 15.44 13.69
CA THR A 483 -11.18 16.03 14.94
C THR A 483 -10.75 15.22 16.16
N VAL A 484 -11.03 15.73 17.36
CA VAL A 484 -10.73 15.01 18.62
C VAL A 484 -11.55 13.73 18.73
N GLU A 485 -12.75 13.69 18.16
CA GLU A 485 -13.61 12.51 18.13
C GLU A 485 -12.98 11.35 17.36
N ASP A 486 -12.20 11.66 16.32
CA ASP A 486 -11.49 10.66 15.52
C ASP A 486 -10.37 9.94 16.30
N MET A 487 -9.93 10.49 17.44
CA MET A 487 -8.92 9.86 18.31
C MET A 487 -9.45 8.67 19.10
N GLY A 488 -10.74 8.39 19.02
CA GLY A 488 -11.40 7.33 19.78
C GLY A 488 -11.71 7.73 21.23
N SER A 489 -12.26 6.79 22.02
CA SER A 489 -12.63 7.04 23.42
C SER A 489 -11.55 6.52 24.37
N THR A 490 -10.61 7.37 24.73
CA THR A 490 -9.55 7.06 25.71
C THR A 490 -9.48 8.14 26.78
N VAL A 491 -8.89 7.82 27.92
CA VAL A 491 -8.62 8.81 28.99
C VAL A 491 -7.87 10.04 28.47
N PHE A 492 -7.04 9.84 27.46
CA PHE A 492 -6.29 10.92 26.83
C PHE A 492 -7.21 11.81 25.94
N THR A 493 -8.11 11.23 25.19
CA THR A 493 -9.11 11.97 24.38
C THR A 493 -9.94 12.90 25.27
N ASP A 494 -10.32 12.44 26.47
CA ASP A 494 -11.07 13.26 27.43
C ASP A 494 -10.24 14.47 27.94
N LYS A 495 -8.90 14.29 28.09
CA LYS A 495 -8.01 15.41 28.43
C LYS A 495 -7.91 16.43 27.28
N VAL A 496 -7.84 15.96 26.03
CA VAL A 496 -7.79 16.83 24.85
C VAL A 496 -9.12 17.56 24.67
N LYS A 497 -10.25 16.92 24.94
CA LYS A 497 -11.57 17.58 24.95
C LYS A 497 -11.63 18.70 25.97
N LYS A 498 -11.08 18.54 27.16
CA LYS A 498 -10.97 19.63 28.15
C LYS A 498 -10.15 20.80 27.64
N ILE A 499 -9.04 20.53 26.93
CA ILE A 499 -8.27 21.58 26.26
C ILE A 499 -9.15 22.30 25.23
N GLN A 500 -9.86 21.56 24.40
CA GLN A 500 -10.73 22.10 23.36
C GLN A 500 -11.91 22.94 23.93
N GLU A 501 -12.49 22.52 25.04
CA GLU A 501 -13.64 23.13 25.70
C GLU A 501 -13.29 24.31 26.58
N SER A 502 -12.02 24.55 26.92
CA SER A 502 -11.54 25.65 27.78
C SER A 502 -11.99 27.02 27.26
N LYS A 503 -12.56 27.83 28.15
CA LYS A 503 -13.13 29.15 27.84
C LYS A 503 -12.26 30.32 28.33
N SER A 504 -11.27 30.04 29.17
CA SER A 504 -10.32 31.02 29.66
C SER A 504 -8.88 30.52 29.49
N LEU A 505 -7.90 31.44 29.55
CA LEU A 505 -6.49 31.07 29.46
C LEU A 505 -6.02 30.28 30.68
N GLU A 506 -6.64 30.50 31.85
CA GLU A 506 -6.36 29.77 33.08
C GLU A 506 -6.83 28.33 32.99
N GLU A 507 -8.10 28.11 32.56
CA GLU A 507 -8.63 26.77 32.29
C GLU A 507 -7.82 26.01 31.25
N LEU A 508 -7.35 26.70 30.19
CA LEU A 508 -6.54 26.11 29.16
C LEU A 508 -5.19 25.63 29.71
N ARG A 509 -4.53 26.43 30.52
CA ARG A 509 -3.23 26.07 31.17
C ARG A 509 -3.40 24.90 32.13
N GLU A 510 -4.44 24.89 32.95
CA GLU A 510 -4.74 23.78 33.85
C GLU A 510 -5.04 22.47 33.10
N ALA A 511 -5.80 22.56 32.00
CA ALA A 511 -6.07 21.41 31.13
C ALA A 511 -4.78 20.88 30.47
N MET A 512 -3.89 21.77 30.01
CA MET A 512 -2.57 21.40 29.46
C MET A 512 -1.68 20.74 30.53
N GLU A 513 -1.65 21.26 31.74
CA GLU A 513 -0.88 20.68 32.83
C GLU A 513 -1.36 19.26 33.16
N SER A 514 -2.68 19.03 33.15
CA SER A 514 -3.24 17.69 33.33
C SER A 514 -2.88 16.70 32.23
N ALA A 515 -2.45 17.18 31.05
CA ALA A 515 -2.07 16.40 29.89
C ALA A 515 -0.55 16.46 29.58
N SER A 516 0.27 17.07 30.47
CA SER A 516 1.67 17.43 30.23
C SER A 516 2.53 16.28 29.71
N GLU A 517 2.47 15.10 30.31
CA GLU A 517 3.24 13.92 29.88
C GLU A 517 3.03 13.57 28.40
N TYR A 518 1.79 13.68 27.93
CA TYR A 518 1.48 13.39 26.54
C TYR A 518 1.85 14.55 25.61
N LEU A 519 1.66 15.80 26.05
CA LEU A 519 2.05 16.98 25.30
C LEU A 519 3.55 17.03 25.06
N GLU A 520 4.34 16.57 26.02
CA GLU A 520 5.80 16.39 25.87
C GLU A 520 6.13 15.39 24.77
N VAL A 521 5.50 14.21 24.80
CA VAL A 521 5.70 13.19 23.77
C VAL A 521 5.25 13.68 22.39
N ALA A 522 4.17 14.47 22.34
CA ALA A 522 3.65 15.05 21.10
C ALA A 522 4.47 16.25 20.58
N GLY A 523 5.42 16.77 21.39
CA GLY A 523 6.15 17.99 21.07
C GLY A 523 5.31 19.28 21.15
N CYS A 524 4.17 19.22 21.84
CA CYS A 524 3.21 20.32 22.00
C CYS A 524 3.42 21.09 23.30
N THR A 525 4.68 21.39 23.65
CA THR A 525 5.08 22.02 24.91
C THR A 525 5.22 23.56 24.84
N ARG A 526 4.90 24.17 23.72
CA ARG A 526 5.00 25.62 23.56
C ARG A 526 4.05 26.33 24.53
N PRO A 527 4.52 27.39 25.23
CA PRO A 527 3.64 28.21 26.06
C PRO A 527 2.50 28.79 25.24
N VAL A 528 1.28 28.69 25.76
CA VAL A 528 0.10 29.30 25.17
C VAL A 528 -0.04 30.69 25.74
N GLU A 529 0.00 31.71 24.85
CA GLU A 529 -0.06 33.13 25.23
C GLU A 529 -1.48 33.68 25.13
N SER A 530 -2.30 33.07 24.26
CA SER A 530 -3.67 33.52 24.03
C SER A 530 -4.63 32.33 23.83
N LEU A 531 -5.93 32.60 24.03
CA LEU A 531 -6.97 31.57 23.80
C LEU A 531 -7.11 31.19 22.30
N SER A 532 -6.62 32.06 21.40
CA SER A 532 -6.61 31.76 19.95
C SER A 532 -5.63 30.65 19.58
N ASP A 533 -4.62 30.38 20.41
CA ASP A 533 -3.63 29.33 20.15
C ASP A 533 -4.18 27.93 20.39
N LYS A 534 -5.31 27.84 21.12
CA LYS A 534 -5.99 26.60 21.48
C LYS A 534 -6.32 25.72 20.28
N ASP A 535 -6.90 26.32 19.22
CA ASP A 535 -7.35 25.56 18.04
C ASP A 535 -6.14 24.99 17.27
N THR A 536 -5.03 25.72 17.26
CA THR A 536 -3.77 25.24 16.67
C THR A 536 -3.18 24.11 17.50
N LEU A 537 -3.16 24.26 18.83
CA LEU A 537 -2.69 23.22 19.75
C LEU A 537 -3.50 21.93 19.61
N VAL A 538 -4.83 22.01 19.57
CA VAL A 538 -5.70 20.84 19.38
C VAL A 538 -5.44 20.18 18.02
N LYS A 539 -5.27 20.96 16.95
CA LYS A 539 -4.87 20.45 15.64
C LYS A 539 -3.55 19.69 15.67
N ASP A 540 -2.53 20.24 16.33
CA ASP A 540 -1.21 19.64 16.42
C ASP A 540 -1.28 18.32 17.20
N ILE A 541 -2.05 18.28 18.29
CA ILE A 541 -2.27 17.06 19.08
C ILE A 541 -2.97 15.98 18.25
N VAL A 542 -4.06 16.33 17.54
CA VAL A 542 -4.82 15.39 16.68
C VAL A 542 -3.93 14.88 15.55
N SER A 543 -3.17 15.77 14.92
CA SER A 543 -2.25 15.40 13.84
C SER A 543 -1.14 14.47 14.33
N PHE A 544 -0.56 14.75 15.49
CA PHE A 544 0.43 13.85 16.10
C PHE A 544 -0.18 12.48 16.40
N HIS A 545 -1.36 12.46 17.04
CA HIS A 545 -2.01 11.23 17.49
C HIS A 545 -2.41 10.31 16.34
N LEU A 546 -3.04 10.86 15.29
CA LEU A 546 -3.61 10.07 14.21
C LEU A 546 -2.66 9.87 13.02
N ILE A 547 -1.68 10.77 12.83
CA ILE A 547 -0.81 10.74 11.66
C ILE A 547 0.64 10.49 12.07
N THR A 548 1.25 11.42 12.84
CA THR A 548 2.71 11.43 13.01
C THR A 548 3.24 10.18 13.69
N ARG A 549 2.67 9.82 14.84
CA ARG A 549 3.08 8.62 15.59
C ARG A 549 2.76 7.32 14.85
N MET A 550 1.79 7.35 13.93
CA MET A 550 1.30 6.18 13.21
C MET A 550 1.96 5.98 11.83
N GLN A 551 2.93 6.81 11.46
CA GLN A 551 3.55 6.75 10.12
C GLN A 551 4.08 5.37 9.77
N LEU A 552 4.85 4.74 10.66
CA LEU A 552 5.46 3.45 10.38
C LEU A 552 4.44 2.30 10.33
N PRO A 553 3.52 2.14 11.31
CA PRO A 553 2.41 1.20 11.19
C PRO A 553 1.60 1.35 9.89
N VAL A 554 1.21 2.59 9.56
CA VAL A 554 0.45 2.90 8.34
C VAL A 554 1.25 2.54 7.10
N GLN A 555 2.52 2.89 7.02
CA GLN A 555 3.38 2.56 5.87
C GLN A 555 3.45 1.04 5.66
N ARG A 556 3.75 0.27 6.72
CA ARG A 556 3.85 -1.20 6.61
C ARG A 556 2.52 -1.83 6.22
N PHE A 557 1.43 -1.33 6.79
CA PHE A 557 0.08 -1.78 6.47
C PHE A 557 -0.30 -1.48 5.01
N CYS A 558 -0.01 -0.26 4.51
CA CYS A 558 -0.21 0.10 3.10
C CYS A 558 0.60 -0.78 2.15
N GLU A 559 1.86 -1.11 2.51
CA GLU A 559 2.67 -2.03 1.71
C GLU A 559 2.05 -3.43 1.61
N GLY A 560 1.46 -3.93 2.70
CA GLY A 560 0.67 -5.16 2.68
C GLY A 560 -0.58 -5.07 1.81
N LEU A 561 -1.30 -3.95 1.88
CA LEU A 561 -2.49 -3.70 1.05
C LEU A 561 -2.20 -3.59 -0.47
N LYS A 562 -0.95 -3.37 -0.89
CA LYS A 562 -0.55 -3.42 -2.31
C LYS A 562 -0.63 -4.82 -2.90
N THR A 563 -0.77 -5.83 -2.08
CA THR A 563 -0.97 -7.22 -2.53
C THR A 563 -2.18 -7.28 -3.46
N LEU A 564 -2.00 -7.93 -4.61
CA LEU A 564 -3.01 -8.05 -5.68
C LEU A 564 -3.51 -6.70 -6.25
N GLY A 565 -2.81 -5.59 -5.99
CA GLY A 565 -3.14 -4.27 -6.52
C GLY A 565 -4.31 -3.56 -5.81
N VAL A 566 -4.79 -4.07 -4.67
CA VAL A 566 -5.94 -3.49 -3.96
C VAL A 566 -5.68 -2.05 -3.53
N PHE A 567 -4.52 -1.77 -2.92
CA PHE A 567 -4.17 -0.42 -2.47
C PHE A 567 -4.22 0.60 -3.61
N ASP A 568 -3.66 0.25 -4.78
CA ASP A 568 -3.59 1.14 -5.94
C ASP A 568 -4.98 1.46 -6.48
N GLN A 569 -5.90 0.47 -6.49
CA GLN A 569 -7.28 0.70 -6.92
C GLN A 569 -8.07 1.55 -5.93
N VAL A 570 -7.88 1.34 -4.63
CA VAL A 570 -8.52 2.19 -3.60
C VAL A 570 -8.02 3.62 -3.69
N GLN A 571 -6.73 3.85 -3.92
CA GLN A 571 -6.19 5.20 -4.14
C GLN A 571 -6.76 5.86 -5.39
N MET A 572 -6.97 5.08 -6.45
CA MET A 572 -7.50 5.60 -7.71
C MET A 572 -9.00 5.94 -7.60
N PHE A 573 -9.78 5.15 -6.86
CA PHE A 573 -11.23 5.28 -6.72
C PHE A 573 -11.70 5.31 -5.25
N PRO A 574 -11.16 6.18 -4.39
CA PRO A 574 -11.39 6.11 -2.96
C PRO A 574 -12.87 6.27 -2.57
N GLY A 575 -13.65 7.06 -3.31
CA GLY A 575 -15.09 7.22 -3.07
C GLY A 575 -15.89 5.93 -3.29
N ALA A 576 -15.47 5.08 -4.23
CA ALA A 576 -16.14 3.80 -4.48
C ALA A 576 -15.88 2.77 -3.38
N PHE A 577 -14.68 2.79 -2.79
CA PHE A 577 -14.25 1.78 -1.81
C PHE A 577 -14.61 2.11 -0.35
N VAL A 578 -14.98 3.34 -0.02
CA VAL A 578 -15.26 3.74 1.37
C VAL A 578 -16.28 2.81 2.05
N GLY A 579 -17.34 2.40 1.34
CA GLY A 579 -18.37 1.48 1.86
C GLY A 579 -17.89 0.05 2.10
N LEU A 580 -16.77 -0.38 1.48
CA LEU A 580 -16.19 -1.71 1.73
C LEU A 580 -15.25 -1.74 2.94
N PHE A 581 -14.61 -0.62 3.25
CA PHE A 581 -13.65 -0.52 4.36
C PHE A 581 -14.30 -0.01 5.64
N CYS A 582 -15.16 1.01 5.53
CA CYS A 582 -15.88 1.58 6.65
C CYS A 582 -17.26 0.95 6.78
N SER A 583 -17.82 0.99 7.99
CA SER A 583 -19.17 0.48 8.25
C SER A 583 -20.19 1.13 7.31
N SER A 584 -20.83 0.34 6.48
CA SER A 584 -22.03 0.73 5.76
C SER A 584 -23.24 0.36 6.63
N HIS A 585 -24.23 1.24 6.68
CA HIS A 585 -25.48 0.98 7.37
C HIS A 585 -26.42 0.05 6.59
N ASP A 586 -25.95 -0.50 5.46
CA ASP A 586 -26.72 -1.40 4.60
C ASP A 586 -26.82 -2.78 5.24
N LYS A 587 -27.84 -2.96 6.09
CA LYS A 587 -28.19 -4.27 6.63
C LYS A 587 -28.76 -5.15 5.52
N LEU A 588 -28.52 -6.45 5.66
CA LEU A 588 -29.16 -7.45 4.82
C LEU A 588 -30.68 -7.37 5.02
N THR A 589 -31.45 -7.24 3.95
CA THR A 589 -32.93 -7.21 4.01
C THR A 589 -33.53 -8.44 3.35
N ALA A 590 -34.79 -8.77 3.68
CA ALA A 590 -35.51 -9.89 3.07
C ALA A 590 -35.59 -9.72 1.54
N ASP A 591 -35.78 -8.49 1.05
CA ASP A 591 -35.87 -8.19 -0.37
C ASP A 591 -34.53 -8.40 -1.09
N THR A 592 -33.42 -7.90 -0.50
CA THR A 592 -32.07 -8.13 -1.07
C THR A 592 -31.72 -9.60 -1.08
N MET A 593 -32.07 -10.33 -0.02
CA MET A 593 -31.87 -11.76 0.10
C MET A 593 -32.69 -12.56 -0.93
N ALA A 594 -33.96 -12.19 -1.13
CA ALA A 594 -34.82 -12.82 -2.13
C ALA A 594 -34.36 -12.56 -3.57
N ALA A 595 -33.85 -11.36 -3.84
CA ALA A 595 -33.31 -10.98 -5.16
C ALA A 595 -31.96 -11.63 -5.48
N LEU A 596 -31.19 -12.05 -4.45
CA LEU A 596 -29.89 -12.67 -4.61
C LEU A 596 -29.97 -14.05 -5.29
N PHE A 597 -31.07 -14.81 -5.04
CA PHE A 597 -31.23 -16.17 -5.51
C PHE A 597 -32.04 -16.23 -6.80
N THR A 598 -31.44 -16.80 -7.86
CA THR A 598 -32.17 -17.13 -9.10
C THR A 598 -32.96 -18.43 -8.90
N VAL A 599 -34.28 -18.36 -9.01
CA VAL A 599 -35.17 -19.52 -8.84
C VAL A 599 -35.21 -20.37 -10.11
N GLN A 600 -34.96 -21.66 -9.97
CA GLN A 600 -35.01 -22.65 -11.04
C GLN A 600 -36.24 -23.54 -10.84
N PHE A 601 -37.26 -23.37 -11.66
CA PHE A 601 -38.49 -24.16 -11.63
C PHE A 601 -38.37 -25.43 -12.49
N SER A 602 -39.15 -26.46 -12.13
CA SER A 602 -39.32 -27.67 -12.94
C SER A 602 -40.08 -27.39 -14.25
N ASP A 603 -39.79 -28.15 -15.28
CA ASP A 603 -40.43 -28.01 -16.62
C ASP A 603 -41.92 -28.39 -16.61
N GLN A 604 -42.41 -29.16 -15.64
CA GLN A 604 -43.76 -29.62 -15.54
C GLN A 604 -44.66 -28.59 -14.84
N GLU A 605 -45.73 -28.14 -15.48
CA GLU A 605 -46.61 -27.05 -15.03
C GLU A 605 -47.25 -27.33 -13.65
N GLU A 606 -47.65 -28.61 -13.38
CA GLU A 606 -48.26 -29.03 -12.12
C GLU A 606 -47.25 -28.96 -10.93
N THR A 607 -46.01 -29.34 -11.18
CA THR A 607 -44.91 -29.24 -10.19
C THR A 607 -44.51 -27.79 -9.95
N ALA A 608 -44.41 -26.99 -11.02
CA ALA A 608 -44.07 -25.55 -10.92
C ALA A 608 -45.08 -24.76 -10.11
N GLY A 609 -46.40 -25.13 -10.10
CA GLY A 609 -47.40 -24.53 -9.24
C GLY A 609 -47.17 -24.77 -7.72
N LYS A 610 -46.73 -25.98 -7.36
CA LYS A 610 -46.35 -26.30 -5.98
C LYS A 610 -45.07 -25.57 -5.57
N GLU A 611 -44.08 -25.47 -6.46
CA GLU A 611 -42.83 -24.78 -6.27
C GLU A 611 -43.03 -23.27 -6.09
N THR A 612 -43.92 -22.65 -6.82
CA THR A 612 -44.33 -21.25 -6.67
C THR A 612 -44.86 -20.97 -5.26
N THR A 613 -45.60 -21.93 -4.68
CA THR A 613 -46.09 -21.84 -3.29
C THR A 613 -44.90 -21.85 -2.31
N VAL A 614 -43.89 -22.69 -2.53
CA VAL A 614 -42.67 -22.75 -1.72
C VAL A 614 -41.87 -21.44 -1.83
N VAL A 615 -41.78 -20.82 -2.99
CA VAL A 615 -41.15 -19.49 -3.15
C VAL A 615 -41.88 -18.43 -2.30
N THR A 616 -43.20 -18.52 -2.22
CA THR A 616 -43.99 -17.64 -1.33
C THR A 616 -43.67 -17.89 0.14
N PHE A 617 -43.52 -19.16 0.55
CA PHE A 617 -43.08 -19.51 1.91
C PHE A 617 -41.66 -19.02 2.18
N TRP A 618 -40.75 -19.17 1.25
CA TRP A 618 -39.37 -18.65 1.34
C TRP A 618 -39.34 -17.14 1.58
N ARG A 619 -40.06 -16.36 0.77
CA ARG A 619 -40.13 -14.89 0.96
C ARG A 619 -40.72 -14.51 2.29
N HIS A 620 -41.76 -15.19 2.72
CA HIS A 620 -42.38 -14.94 4.03
C HIS A 620 -41.42 -15.29 5.19
N TYR A 621 -40.67 -16.38 5.07
CA TYR A 621 -39.67 -16.78 6.04
C TYR A 621 -38.55 -15.73 6.18
N LEU A 622 -38.02 -15.20 5.05
CA LEU A 622 -37.05 -14.14 5.09
C LEU A 622 -37.56 -12.87 5.77
N LEU A 623 -38.82 -12.47 5.52
CA LEU A 623 -39.45 -11.33 6.21
C LEU A 623 -39.56 -11.58 7.72
N GLU A 624 -39.90 -12.79 8.14
CA GLU A 624 -39.95 -13.13 9.56
C GLU A 624 -38.58 -13.16 10.22
N CYS A 625 -37.52 -13.60 9.49
CA CYS A 625 -36.12 -13.50 9.95
C CYS A 625 -35.70 -12.04 10.14
N GLU A 626 -36.04 -11.17 9.18
CA GLU A 626 -35.70 -9.74 9.24
C GLU A 626 -36.29 -9.03 10.43
N VAL A 627 -37.56 -9.33 10.77
CA VAL A 627 -38.26 -8.75 11.94
C VAL A 627 -37.98 -9.48 13.25
N GLY A 628 -37.09 -10.49 13.26
CA GLY A 628 -36.70 -11.24 14.46
C GLY A 628 -37.79 -12.18 15.01
N ARG A 629 -38.69 -12.69 14.16
CA ARG A 629 -39.75 -13.67 14.53
C ARG A 629 -39.34 -15.13 14.29
N CYS A 630 -38.14 -15.35 13.80
CA CYS A 630 -37.52 -16.66 13.62
C CYS A 630 -36.41 -16.89 14.64
N ALA A 631 -36.04 -18.14 14.88
CA ALA A 631 -34.86 -18.51 15.66
C ALA A 631 -33.56 -18.22 14.96
N THR A 632 -33.59 -17.90 13.65
CA THR A 632 -32.48 -17.66 12.78
C THR A 632 -32.54 -16.24 12.19
N SER A 633 -31.39 -15.63 11.95
CA SER A 633 -31.24 -14.35 11.26
C SER A 633 -31.12 -14.53 9.73
N LEU A 634 -31.18 -13.43 8.98
CA LEU A 634 -30.90 -13.46 7.53
C LEU A 634 -29.46 -13.88 7.23
N GLU A 635 -28.53 -13.46 8.08
CA GLU A 635 -27.12 -13.82 8.01
C GLU A 635 -26.93 -15.34 8.20
N ASP A 636 -27.64 -15.96 9.17
CA ASP A 636 -27.60 -17.43 9.38
C ASP A 636 -28.09 -18.18 8.15
N VAL A 637 -29.15 -17.70 7.51
CA VAL A 637 -29.69 -18.29 6.29
C VAL A 637 -28.70 -18.16 5.13
N LEU A 638 -28.01 -17.02 5.01
CA LEU A 638 -27.00 -16.80 3.97
C LEU A 638 -25.76 -17.70 4.22
N ILE A 639 -25.32 -17.82 5.48
CA ILE A 639 -24.23 -18.74 5.87
C ILE A 639 -24.61 -20.18 5.51
N PHE A 640 -25.83 -20.59 5.78
CA PHE A 640 -26.33 -21.92 5.44
C PHE A 640 -26.23 -22.19 3.94
N ALA A 641 -26.69 -21.24 3.12
CA ALA A 641 -26.74 -21.39 1.67
C ALA A 641 -25.38 -21.26 0.96
N THR A 642 -24.47 -20.39 1.47
CA THR A 642 -23.28 -19.96 0.74
C THR A 642 -21.97 -20.00 1.54
N SER A 643 -22.01 -20.24 2.85
CA SER A 643 -20.90 -20.09 3.81
C SER A 643 -20.39 -18.64 4.00
N ALA A 644 -21.15 -17.64 3.58
CA ALA A 644 -20.89 -16.22 3.79
C ALA A 644 -22.01 -15.59 4.63
N ASP A 645 -21.68 -14.67 5.54
CA ASP A 645 -22.64 -13.89 6.35
C ASP A 645 -23.11 -12.61 5.65
N VAL A 646 -22.37 -12.16 4.67
CA VAL A 646 -22.67 -10.99 3.83
C VAL A 646 -22.32 -11.30 2.37
N VAL A 647 -22.84 -10.51 1.45
CA VAL A 647 -22.47 -10.62 0.04
C VAL A 647 -20.97 -10.27 -0.11
N PRO A 648 -20.14 -11.17 -0.69
CA PRO A 648 -18.74 -10.88 -0.91
C PRO A 648 -18.51 -9.59 -1.70
N ALA A 649 -17.41 -8.90 -1.45
CA ALA A 649 -17.07 -7.66 -2.15
C ALA A 649 -17.01 -7.84 -3.68
N VAL A 650 -16.56 -9.00 -4.14
CA VAL A 650 -16.52 -9.39 -5.56
C VAL A 650 -17.84 -10.00 -6.06
N GLY A 651 -18.87 -10.11 -5.23
CA GLY A 651 -20.08 -10.86 -5.52
C GLY A 651 -19.92 -12.38 -5.38
N PHE A 652 -20.98 -13.11 -5.67
CA PHE A 652 -20.95 -14.58 -5.69
C PHE A 652 -20.60 -15.11 -7.07
N SER A 653 -19.68 -16.06 -7.13
CA SER A 653 -19.38 -16.84 -8.34
C SER A 653 -19.34 -18.34 -7.99
N PRO A 654 -20.23 -19.17 -8.57
CA PRO A 654 -21.38 -18.80 -9.40
C PRO A 654 -22.45 -18.02 -8.64
N SER A 655 -23.38 -17.38 -9.36
CA SER A 655 -24.54 -16.69 -8.76
C SER A 655 -25.40 -17.67 -7.95
N PRO A 656 -25.95 -17.24 -6.79
CA PRO A 656 -26.80 -18.11 -5.99
C PRO A 656 -28.06 -18.57 -6.72
N THR A 657 -28.37 -19.85 -6.56
CA THR A 657 -29.53 -20.50 -7.18
C THR A 657 -30.38 -21.21 -6.15
N LEU A 658 -31.68 -21.23 -6.39
CA LEU A 658 -32.67 -21.90 -5.58
C LEU A 658 -33.45 -22.90 -6.46
N SER A 659 -33.53 -24.16 -6.05
CA SER A 659 -34.35 -25.18 -6.66
C SER A 659 -35.14 -25.99 -5.62
N PHE A 660 -35.85 -27.02 -6.04
CA PHE A 660 -36.82 -27.69 -5.19
C PHE A 660 -36.53 -29.19 -5.05
N LEU A 661 -36.82 -29.71 -3.84
CA LEU A 661 -36.82 -31.12 -3.53
C LEU A 661 -38.28 -31.60 -3.50
N HIS A 662 -38.59 -32.66 -4.23
CA HIS A 662 -39.91 -33.32 -4.22
C HIS A 662 -39.81 -34.63 -3.42
N PRO A 663 -39.94 -34.59 -2.07
CA PRO A 663 -39.79 -35.77 -1.27
C PRO A 663 -41.00 -36.68 -1.36
N LEU A 664 -40.79 -37.98 -1.26
CA LEU A 664 -41.86 -38.97 -1.16
C LEU A 664 -42.59 -38.87 0.22
N ASP A 665 -41.85 -38.51 1.26
CA ASP A 665 -42.39 -38.18 2.58
C ASP A 665 -42.08 -36.71 2.96
N PRO A 666 -43.06 -35.79 2.92
CA PRO A 666 -42.84 -34.39 3.24
C PRO A 666 -42.49 -34.14 4.70
N ALA A 667 -42.76 -35.06 5.64
CA ALA A 667 -42.54 -34.87 7.05
C ALA A 667 -41.02 -34.94 7.46
N GLY A 668 -40.23 -35.64 6.64
CA GLY A 668 -38.80 -35.81 6.88
C GLY A 668 -37.87 -35.03 5.93
N ALA A 669 -38.44 -34.15 5.10
CA ALA A 669 -37.64 -33.44 4.09
C ALA A 669 -37.11 -32.09 4.61
N PHE A 670 -35.80 -31.97 4.75
CA PHE A 670 -35.13 -30.74 5.14
C PHE A 670 -34.51 -30.03 3.93
N PRO A 671 -34.32 -28.71 4.02
CA PRO A 671 -33.57 -27.99 3.00
C PRO A 671 -32.12 -28.48 2.94
N VAL A 672 -31.56 -28.50 1.76
CA VAL A 672 -30.17 -28.92 1.50
C VAL A 672 -29.42 -27.79 0.87
N SER A 673 -28.25 -27.47 1.39
CA SER A 673 -27.36 -26.47 0.82
C SER A 673 -26.13 -27.10 0.17
N GLN A 674 -25.68 -26.50 -0.91
CA GLN A 674 -24.43 -26.82 -1.58
C GLN A 674 -23.58 -25.52 -1.69
N PRO A 675 -22.88 -25.12 -0.62
CA PRO A 675 -22.16 -23.85 -0.59
C PRO A 675 -21.08 -23.72 -1.65
N SER A 676 -20.54 -24.84 -2.18
CA SER A 676 -19.54 -24.82 -3.27
C SER A 676 -20.09 -24.24 -4.56
N SER A 677 -21.38 -24.43 -4.83
CA SER A 677 -22.09 -23.94 -6.03
C SER A 677 -23.12 -22.83 -5.71
N ASN A 678 -23.19 -22.37 -4.45
CA ASN A 678 -24.18 -21.40 -3.97
C ASN A 678 -25.64 -21.86 -4.26
N HIS A 679 -25.88 -23.16 -4.12
CA HIS A 679 -27.14 -23.75 -4.49
C HIS A 679 -27.93 -24.19 -3.25
N LEU A 680 -29.16 -23.71 -3.15
CA LEU A 680 -30.11 -24.03 -2.07
C LEU A 680 -31.28 -24.82 -2.64
N LEU A 681 -31.52 -26.01 -2.08
CA LEU A 681 -32.65 -26.86 -2.41
C LEU A 681 -33.69 -26.79 -1.30
N LEU A 682 -34.88 -26.32 -1.63
CA LEU A 682 -36.00 -26.20 -0.69
C LEU A 682 -36.98 -27.37 -0.84
N PRO A 683 -37.43 -27.99 0.26
CA PRO A 683 -38.42 -29.09 0.18
C PRO A 683 -39.82 -28.55 -0.15
N VAL A 684 -40.49 -29.23 -1.06
CA VAL A 684 -41.92 -28.97 -1.32
C VAL A 684 -42.75 -29.57 -0.21
N VAL A 685 -43.32 -28.69 0.65
CA VAL A 685 -44.07 -29.05 1.83
C VAL A 685 -45.49 -28.43 1.80
N PRO A 686 -46.48 -29.03 2.47
CA PRO A 686 -47.87 -28.61 2.32
C PRO A 686 -48.25 -27.31 3.05
N SER A 687 -47.42 -26.84 4.02
CA SER A 687 -47.76 -25.68 4.81
C SER A 687 -46.54 -24.83 5.17
N TYR A 688 -46.76 -23.54 5.37
CA TYR A 688 -45.73 -22.61 5.82
C TYR A 688 -45.11 -23.00 7.19
N GLN A 689 -45.93 -23.51 8.12
CA GLN A 689 -45.41 -23.92 9.44
C GLN A 689 -44.44 -25.09 9.33
N ALA A 690 -44.72 -26.07 8.45
CA ALA A 690 -43.79 -27.17 8.19
C ALA A 690 -42.52 -26.63 7.53
N PHE A 691 -42.62 -25.73 6.55
CA PHE A 691 -41.48 -25.06 5.90
C PHE A 691 -40.60 -24.34 6.92
N LYS A 692 -41.17 -23.46 7.74
CA LYS A 692 -40.44 -22.70 8.77
C LYS A 692 -39.69 -23.63 9.71
N LYS A 693 -40.36 -24.65 10.26
CA LYS A 693 -39.74 -25.62 11.17
C LYS A 693 -38.55 -26.35 10.54
N HIS A 694 -38.68 -26.74 9.27
CA HIS A 694 -37.60 -27.45 8.56
C HIS A 694 -36.42 -26.52 8.27
N MET A 695 -36.68 -25.25 7.89
CA MET A 695 -35.65 -24.24 7.70
C MET A 695 -34.89 -23.95 8.99
N GLU A 696 -35.58 -23.62 10.07
CA GLU A 696 -34.97 -23.33 11.36
C GLU A 696 -34.14 -24.50 11.87
N TYR A 697 -34.64 -25.74 11.74
CA TYR A 697 -33.87 -26.94 12.14
C TYR A 697 -32.58 -27.08 11.34
N ALA A 698 -32.64 -26.96 10.00
CA ALA A 698 -31.46 -27.16 9.13
C ALA A 698 -30.42 -26.05 9.34
N VAL A 699 -30.85 -24.81 9.44
CA VAL A 699 -29.95 -23.67 9.63
C VAL A 699 -29.27 -23.74 11.01
N CYS A 700 -30.04 -24.03 12.10
CA CYS A 700 -29.49 -24.14 13.46
C CYS A 700 -28.49 -25.33 13.61
N GLN A 701 -28.74 -26.47 12.97
CA GLN A 701 -27.85 -27.64 13.04
C GLN A 701 -26.47 -27.35 12.42
N LEU A 702 -26.42 -26.59 11.33
CA LEU A 702 -25.14 -26.21 10.70
C LEU A 702 -24.39 -25.17 11.52
N THR A 703 -25.07 -24.23 12.14
CA THR A 703 -24.46 -23.22 13.02
C THR A 703 -23.78 -23.91 14.21
N VAL A 704 -24.37 -24.95 14.77
CA VAL A 704 -23.77 -25.74 15.87
C VAL A 704 -22.55 -26.54 15.39
N LEU A 705 -22.59 -27.13 14.18
CA LEU A 705 -21.48 -27.90 13.62
C LEU A 705 -20.28 -27.04 13.16
N GLN A 706 -20.50 -25.76 12.91
CA GLN A 706 -19.43 -24.81 12.54
C GLN A 706 -18.75 -24.15 13.76
N ILE A 707 -19.37 -24.21 14.94
CA ILE A 707 -18.82 -23.67 16.19
C ILE A 707 -17.95 -24.72 16.93
N ILE A 708 -18.10 -26.00 16.62
CA ILE A 708 -17.28 -27.11 17.16
C ILE A 708 -16.12 -27.43 16.21
#